data_fb11174f6feda2ef75e4d9429e8e5e2a
#
_entry.id   fb11174f6feda2ef75e4d9429e8e5e2a
#
_cell.length_a   1.000
_cell.length_b   1.000
_cell.length_c   1.000
_cell.angle_alpha   90.00
_cell.angle_beta   90.00
_cell.angle_gamma   90.00
#
_symmetry.space_group_name_H-M   'P 1'
#
loop_
_entity.id
_entity.type
_entity.pdbx_description
1 polymer ?
#
loop_
_entity_poly.entity_id
_entity_poly.type
_entity_poly.pdbx_seq_one_letter_code
_entity_poly.pdbx_strand_id
1 'polypeptide(L)'
;MMKKLFKILLIIALFSVKVSYSENPKIPEFLNVNNSWVDSLMITLSEDEKIAQLFMISVLSNQDEKYNKNIADIINRYKIGGLMFLQGGPIRQAKLTNYFQSISKVPLMIALDAEFGLAMRLDSTFRFPWQMTLGATSDTNLIFQMGAEIARQCKLIGVNINFAPVVDVNSNPKNPIINNRSFGEDPFKVAQLSLAYMRGLQENNVLACAKHFPGHGDTDQDSHKTLPLVNHNRETLDKIDIYPFKKLIDNGLGSIMTAHLYIPSLEENKLLPVSLSKKVVTDLLVKELNFKGLKFTDGLNMKAVSDLYSPGELDVKALIAGNDVLLCAEDVPLAIEKIKEALNNGLISNKEIEEKCRKILLAKKWMKLDSYTPLLIEEIKNNICQENTLVINNKLVKSSLTLLQNYDNIIPLKNLDTLKIASVAIGESGHIFQKSLNLYQRVDTFSIAEDAGVKDQAYLLNQLAKYNLVIVSVHKSNKNFWNSYKISKSTDIFIQTIAMQSKVLLTVFANPYSLNSFLFTDNFDGLLLAYQNSDLAQDFAAQSIFGGISIDGKTPVQTNHFKINSGLNTLAFRMSYVNSYDINIDSKLDYSIDSIIKNAIDNKAFPGCQVLIAKGDQVFLNKSYGFHTYDKKIKVSKSDVYDLASITKIASTIPSLMKLVDENRFSLQANLGYYLNIQNSNKHQLLIKDILAHQAGLQSWIPFYKKTLYKDSILNTFSLRDTLYSKFRSLEFPIEVADSVFLHFSYPDSIFNQIIESDLLLENEYVYSDLGYYLLKPVIENISKLSLEDYTNFNFYKKLGMENLGYLPRKRLSLSRIIPTENDFIFRGQLIKGYVHDMGAAMFGGVGAHAGLFSNANDLAKLMRMFLNNGVYADQRFLSKNVIQRFTDCQFCELDNRRGAGFDKPALEHQEGGPTCKCVSKLSFGHSGFTGTLAWADPETQIIYIFLSNRIYPDASNKKLLEMNVRTDIMDLIFKYNKLSVDSIPVSKNQLDKLFLNKNIESVDTAIEINLNDLQPIYEE
;
A
#
# COMPACT_ATOMS: atom_id res chain seq x y z
N MET A 1 55.38 -0.69 -23.65
CA MET A 1 54.29 -0.96 -22.70
C MET A 1 54.33 0.05 -21.54
N MET A 2 55.46 0.33 -20.91
CA MET A 2 55.60 1.29 -19.78
C MET A 2 55.18 2.75 -20.11
N LYS A 3 55.51 3.29 -21.34
CA LYS A 3 55.06 4.65 -21.71
C LYS A 3 53.52 4.81 -21.90
N LYS A 4 52.74 3.74 -22.18
CA LYS A 4 51.29 3.78 -22.20
C LYS A 4 50.68 3.71 -20.81
N LEU A 5 51.31 2.97 -19.90
CA LEU A 5 50.86 2.91 -18.49
C LEU A 5 51.07 4.27 -17.77
N PHE A 6 52.17 4.97 -18.07
CA PHE A 6 52.44 6.28 -17.47
C PHE A 6 51.48 7.38 -18.00
N LYS A 7 51.01 7.30 -19.25
CA LYS A 7 49.99 8.21 -19.77
C LYS A 7 48.61 7.93 -19.20
N ILE A 8 48.29 6.67 -18.91
CA ILE A 8 47.01 6.29 -18.26
C ILE A 8 47.00 6.71 -16.80
N LEU A 9 48.12 6.55 -16.10
CA LEU A 9 48.29 7.02 -14.71
C LEU A 9 48.27 8.56 -14.61
N LEU A 10 48.80 9.29 -15.59
CA LEU A 10 48.74 10.74 -15.61
C LEU A 10 47.34 11.27 -15.93
N ILE A 11 46.55 10.55 -16.73
CA ILE A 11 45.12 10.86 -17.05
C ILE A 11 44.26 10.56 -15.81
N ILE A 12 44.53 9.48 -15.09
CA ILE A 12 43.82 9.14 -13.85
C ILE A 12 44.15 10.13 -12.72
N ALA A 13 45.39 10.61 -12.64
CA ALA A 13 45.79 11.65 -11.66
C ALA A 13 45.19 13.02 -11.98
N LEU A 14 44.90 13.33 -13.26
CA LEU A 14 44.21 14.57 -13.68
C LEU A 14 42.71 14.55 -13.46
N PHE A 15 42.10 13.36 -13.32
CA PHE A 15 40.67 13.23 -12.98
C PHE A 15 40.40 13.11 -11.45
N SER A 16 41.44 13.04 -10.61
CA SER A 16 41.30 12.98 -9.15
C SER A 16 41.48 14.33 -8.44
N VAL A 17 41.61 15.42 -9.17
CA VAL A 17 41.36 16.74 -8.60
C VAL A 17 39.86 16.91 -8.48
N LYS A 18 39.31 16.49 -7.34
CA LYS A 18 38.03 17.01 -6.88
C LYS A 18 38.20 18.51 -6.72
N VAL A 19 37.85 19.26 -7.73
CA VAL A 19 37.53 20.67 -7.59
C VAL A 19 36.33 20.72 -6.65
N SER A 20 36.61 20.89 -5.36
CA SER A 20 35.61 21.41 -4.42
C SER A 20 35.31 22.82 -4.94
N TYR A 21 34.34 22.94 -5.84
CA TYR A 21 33.63 24.19 -5.98
C TYR A 21 32.96 24.44 -4.63
N SER A 22 33.54 25.30 -3.84
CA SER A 22 32.87 26.00 -2.78
C SER A 22 31.81 26.84 -3.48
N GLU A 23 30.64 26.26 -3.73
CA GLU A 23 29.48 27.08 -4.06
C GLU A 23 29.33 28.07 -2.91
N ASN A 24 29.30 29.36 -3.20
CA ASN A 24 29.00 30.38 -2.19
C ASN A 24 27.70 29.98 -1.49
N PRO A 25 27.62 30.06 -0.16
CA PRO A 25 26.41 29.72 0.59
C PRO A 25 25.21 30.44 -0.02
N LYS A 26 24.15 29.68 -0.32
CA LYS A 26 22.91 30.27 -0.86
C LYS A 26 22.27 31.12 0.24
N ILE A 27 21.85 32.31 -0.11
CA ILE A 27 21.05 33.14 0.79
C ILE A 27 19.59 32.78 0.67
N PRO A 28 18.77 32.94 1.76
CA PRO A 28 17.32 32.73 1.69
C PRO A 28 16.67 33.57 0.56
N GLU A 29 15.85 32.93 -0.25
CA GLU A 29 15.27 33.55 -1.45
C GLU A 29 14.46 34.80 -1.15
N PHE A 30 13.81 34.87 0.02
CA PHE A 30 13.01 36.04 0.40
C PHE A 30 13.82 37.31 0.57
N LEU A 31 15.14 37.22 0.73
CA LEU A 31 16.02 38.40 0.78
C LEU A 31 16.26 39.04 -0.60
N ASN A 32 15.91 38.39 -1.68
CA ASN A 32 16.12 38.82 -3.05
C ASN A 32 14.84 39.35 -3.72
N VAL A 33 13.73 39.50 -2.98
CA VAL A 33 12.47 39.99 -3.53
C VAL A 33 12.50 41.50 -3.79
N ASN A 34 11.62 42.02 -4.67
CA ASN A 34 11.45 43.42 -4.91
C ASN A 34 10.96 44.13 -3.63
N ASN A 35 11.60 45.22 -3.25
CA ASN A 35 11.43 45.89 -1.97
C ASN A 35 10.34 46.96 -1.95
N SER A 36 9.74 47.42 -3.09
CA SER A 36 8.86 48.55 -3.16
C SER A 36 7.66 48.53 -2.18
N TRP A 37 7.02 47.36 -2.04
CA TRP A 37 5.94 47.15 -1.06
C TRP A 37 6.46 47.24 0.38
N VAL A 38 7.62 46.64 0.66
CA VAL A 38 8.27 46.64 1.96
C VAL A 38 8.65 48.08 2.34
N ASP A 39 9.27 48.84 1.44
CA ASP A 39 9.69 50.24 1.66
C ASP A 39 8.48 51.12 1.96
N SER A 40 7.37 50.95 1.27
CA SER A 40 6.11 51.68 1.53
C SER A 40 5.60 51.38 2.95
N LEU A 41 5.58 50.13 3.39
CA LEU A 41 5.14 49.80 4.74
C LEU A 41 6.09 50.31 5.81
N MET A 42 7.40 50.21 5.60
CA MET A 42 8.38 50.72 6.57
C MET A 42 8.26 52.23 6.85
N ILE A 43 7.78 53.01 5.87
CA ILE A 43 7.52 54.46 6.02
C ILE A 43 6.19 54.71 6.75
N THR A 44 5.17 53.88 6.55
CA THR A 44 3.80 54.09 7.06
C THR A 44 3.52 53.48 8.42
N LEU A 45 4.33 52.52 8.85
CA LEU A 45 4.18 51.88 10.16
C LEU A 45 4.78 52.75 11.27
N SER A 46 4.01 52.92 12.37
CA SER A 46 4.52 53.55 13.58
C SER A 46 5.55 52.68 14.25
N GLU A 47 6.28 53.22 15.24
CA GLU A 47 7.25 52.46 16.04
C GLU A 47 6.60 51.28 16.74
N ASP A 48 5.44 51.49 17.37
CA ASP A 48 4.68 50.41 18.06
C ASP A 48 4.24 49.33 17.07
N GLU A 49 3.79 49.70 15.87
CA GLU A 49 3.40 48.77 14.81
C GLU A 49 4.61 47.98 14.26
N LYS A 50 5.80 48.59 14.14
CA LYS A 50 7.03 47.89 13.76
C LYS A 50 7.45 46.90 14.83
N ILE A 51 7.36 47.23 16.13
CA ILE A 51 7.60 46.33 17.25
C ILE A 51 6.61 45.17 17.21
N ALA A 52 5.31 45.47 16.99
CA ALA A 52 4.27 44.45 16.98
C ALA A 52 4.41 43.47 15.82
N GLN A 53 5.03 43.81 14.69
CA GLN A 53 5.35 42.87 13.61
C GLN A 53 6.29 41.72 14.04
N LEU A 54 6.99 41.86 15.14
CA LEU A 54 7.89 40.82 15.69
C LEU A 54 7.14 39.74 16.46
N PHE A 55 5.84 39.88 16.71
CA PHE A 55 5.06 38.92 17.49
C PHE A 55 4.25 37.97 16.62
N MET A 56 4.29 36.67 16.97
CA MET A 56 3.43 35.62 16.45
C MET A 56 2.73 34.92 17.62
N ILE A 57 1.41 35.03 17.71
CA ILE A 57 0.62 34.47 18.80
C ILE A 57 -0.01 33.11 18.41
N SER A 58 -0.26 32.27 19.40
CA SER A 58 -0.94 31.00 19.22
C SER A 58 -2.45 31.14 19.07
N VAL A 59 -3.05 30.33 18.20
CA VAL A 59 -4.50 30.32 17.93
C VAL A 59 -5.01 28.88 17.85
N LEU A 60 -6.24 28.67 18.37
CA LEU A 60 -6.96 27.41 18.30
C LEU A 60 -8.21 27.61 17.44
N SER A 61 -8.39 26.82 16.38
CA SER A 61 -9.54 26.97 15.48
C SER A 61 -10.78 26.17 15.93
N ASN A 62 -10.73 25.53 17.06
CA ASN A 62 -11.82 24.79 17.70
C ASN A 62 -12.43 25.51 18.92
N GLN A 63 -12.13 26.79 19.12
CA GLN A 63 -12.65 27.61 20.21
C GLN A 63 -13.90 28.40 19.78
N ASP A 64 -14.54 29.05 20.78
CA ASP A 64 -15.77 29.82 20.63
C ASP A 64 -15.57 31.24 19.99
N GLU A 65 -16.66 31.91 19.70
CA GLU A 65 -16.64 33.27 19.12
C GLU A 65 -16.01 34.33 20.05
N LYS A 66 -16.11 34.15 21.37
CA LYS A 66 -15.51 35.06 22.34
C LYS A 66 -13.99 34.99 22.27
N TYR A 67 -13.45 33.79 22.19
CA TYR A 67 -12.01 33.56 21.97
C TYR A 67 -11.54 34.21 20.66
N ASN A 68 -12.26 33.97 19.55
CA ASN A 68 -11.93 34.52 18.24
C ASN A 68 -11.98 36.05 18.24
N LYS A 69 -12.92 36.65 18.96
CA LYS A 69 -13.02 38.12 19.14
C LYS A 69 -11.81 38.68 19.90
N ASN A 70 -11.35 38.02 20.95
CA ASN A 70 -10.15 38.45 21.69
C ASN A 70 -8.91 38.44 20.77
N ILE A 71 -8.74 37.45 19.93
CA ILE A 71 -7.66 37.40 18.93
C ILE A 71 -7.80 38.54 17.91
N ALA A 72 -9.02 38.78 17.42
CA ALA A 72 -9.30 39.89 16.50
C ALA A 72 -8.99 41.28 17.12
N ASP A 73 -9.29 41.45 18.40
CA ASP A 73 -8.97 42.68 19.16
C ASP A 73 -7.45 42.92 19.25
N ILE A 74 -6.66 41.88 19.47
CA ILE A 74 -5.19 41.94 19.48
C ILE A 74 -4.67 42.34 18.08
N ILE A 75 -5.15 41.68 17.02
CA ILE A 75 -4.79 41.99 15.63
C ILE A 75 -5.10 43.43 15.28
N ASN A 76 -6.32 43.91 15.61
CA ASN A 76 -6.78 45.24 15.27
C ASN A 76 -6.04 46.33 16.04
N ARG A 77 -5.76 46.09 17.35
CA ARG A 77 -5.15 47.11 18.20
C ARG A 77 -3.64 47.20 17.99
N TYR A 78 -2.93 46.06 17.88
CA TYR A 78 -1.47 46.06 17.91
C TYR A 78 -0.83 45.83 16.53
N LYS A 79 -1.54 45.25 15.54
CA LYS A 79 -1.02 44.95 14.20
C LYS A 79 0.12 43.94 14.24
N ILE A 80 -0.06 42.84 14.99
CA ILE A 80 0.93 41.79 15.15
C ILE A 80 1.39 41.15 13.82
N GLY A 81 2.57 40.50 13.81
CA GLY A 81 3.22 39.97 12.63
C GLY A 81 2.61 38.67 12.11
N GLY A 82 2.07 37.81 12.98
CA GLY A 82 1.57 36.51 12.56
C GLY A 82 0.79 35.72 13.60
N LEU A 83 0.25 34.59 13.16
CA LEU A 83 -0.53 33.64 13.96
C LEU A 83 0.04 32.21 13.77
N MET A 84 0.14 31.46 14.85
CA MET A 84 0.44 30.04 14.82
C MET A 84 -0.79 29.22 15.24
N PHE A 85 -1.31 28.40 14.35
CA PHE A 85 -2.42 27.50 14.70
C PHE A 85 -1.89 26.23 15.37
N LEU A 86 -2.43 25.91 16.56
CA LEU A 86 -2.00 24.76 17.35
C LEU A 86 -2.96 23.58 17.27
N GLN A 87 -4.27 23.83 17.14
CA GLN A 87 -5.30 22.78 17.09
C GLN A 87 -6.52 23.23 16.29
N GLY A 88 -7.27 22.26 15.77
CA GLY A 88 -8.57 22.46 15.15
C GLY A 88 -8.78 21.62 13.91
N GLY A 89 -9.40 22.18 12.88
CA GLY A 89 -9.64 21.51 11.61
C GLY A 89 -9.39 22.41 10.41
N PRO A 90 -9.09 21.87 9.24
CA PRO A 90 -8.63 22.62 8.08
C PRO A 90 -9.64 23.68 7.63
N ILE A 91 -10.93 23.35 7.62
CA ILE A 91 -12.01 24.28 7.22
C ILE A 91 -12.18 25.40 8.25
N ARG A 92 -12.17 25.05 9.55
CA ARG A 92 -12.29 26.05 10.62
C ARG A 92 -11.11 27.02 10.61
N GLN A 93 -9.89 26.49 10.44
CA GLN A 93 -8.68 27.31 10.33
C GLN A 93 -8.74 28.23 9.11
N ALA A 94 -9.09 27.73 7.93
CA ALA A 94 -9.15 28.53 6.71
C ALA A 94 -10.17 29.67 6.81
N LYS A 95 -11.35 29.42 7.43
CA LYS A 95 -12.34 30.47 7.71
C LYS A 95 -11.79 31.56 8.63
N LEU A 96 -11.11 31.17 9.72
CA LEU A 96 -10.47 32.09 10.64
C LEU A 96 -9.31 32.83 9.98
N THR A 97 -8.51 32.16 9.15
CA THR A 97 -7.45 32.81 8.37
C THR A 97 -8.02 33.92 7.48
N ASN A 98 -9.10 33.63 6.71
CA ASN A 98 -9.77 34.63 5.89
C ASN A 98 -10.26 35.79 6.73
N TYR A 99 -10.91 35.54 7.86
CA TYR A 99 -11.41 36.56 8.77
C TYR A 99 -10.29 37.44 9.34
N PHE A 100 -9.23 36.84 9.90
CA PHE A 100 -8.13 37.60 10.51
C PHE A 100 -7.31 38.37 9.46
N GLN A 101 -7.14 37.85 8.26
CA GLN A 101 -6.50 38.56 7.15
C GLN A 101 -7.34 39.77 6.70
N SER A 102 -8.67 39.68 6.68
CA SER A 102 -9.56 40.74 6.25
C SER A 102 -9.56 41.99 7.18
N ILE A 103 -9.24 41.76 8.45
CA ILE A 103 -9.19 42.86 9.47
C ILE A 103 -7.75 43.33 9.73
N SER A 104 -6.74 42.67 9.17
CA SER A 104 -5.34 43.00 9.42
C SER A 104 -4.84 44.13 8.53
N LYS A 105 -4.22 45.18 9.11
CA LYS A 105 -3.58 46.29 8.37
C LYS A 105 -2.38 45.77 7.54
N VAL A 106 -1.57 44.90 8.11
CA VAL A 106 -0.44 44.22 7.46
C VAL A 106 -0.77 42.75 7.39
N PRO A 107 -0.73 42.09 6.24
CA PRO A 107 -1.06 40.68 6.13
C PRO A 107 -0.28 39.83 7.14
N LEU A 108 -0.97 38.87 7.78
CA LEU A 108 -0.42 38.02 8.84
C LEU A 108 0.35 36.86 8.24
N MET A 109 1.51 36.53 8.78
CA MET A 109 2.13 35.23 8.60
C MET A 109 1.29 34.18 9.33
N ILE A 110 0.98 33.08 8.66
CA ILE A 110 0.26 31.94 9.26
C ILE A 110 1.21 30.76 9.36
N ALA A 111 1.45 30.28 10.57
CA ALA A 111 2.35 29.18 10.86
C ALA A 111 1.61 27.96 11.42
N LEU A 112 2.19 26.79 11.22
CA LEU A 112 1.73 25.50 11.75
C LEU A 112 2.92 24.57 11.98
N ASP A 113 2.85 23.69 12.98
CA ASP A 113 3.67 22.49 13.03
C ASP A 113 3.04 21.41 12.15
N ALA A 114 3.69 21.07 11.05
CA ALA A 114 3.27 20.00 10.17
C ALA A 114 4.45 19.08 9.80
N GLU A 115 5.14 18.58 10.81
CA GLU A 115 6.36 17.73 10.66
C GLU A 115 6.07 16.49 9.80
N PHE A 116 4.94 15.83 10.04
CA PHE A 116 4.43 14.67 9.29
C PHE A 116 3.09 14.97 8.60
N GLY A 117 2.89 16.22 8.18
CA GLY A 117 1.68 16.72 7.54
C GLY A 117 0.73 17.43 8.51
N LEU A 118 -0.36 17.97 7.96
CA LEU A 118 -1.32 18.80 8.70
C LEU A 118 -1.94 18.06 9.90
N ALA A 119 -2.03 16.72 9.84
CA ALA A 119 -2.59 15.88 10.89
C ALA A 119 -1.82 15.94 12.22
N MET A 120 -0.66 16.59 12.26
CA MET A 120 0.00 16.88 13.53
C MET A 120 -0.81 17.82 14.39
N ARG A 121 -1.56 18.76 13.80
CA ARG A 121 -2.32 19.81 14.48
C ARG A 121 -3.80 19.88 14.12
N LEU A 122 -4.19 19.35 12.96
CA LEU A 122 -5.53 19.49 12.43
C LEU A 122 -6.21 18.14 12.26
N ASP A 123 -7.42 18.03 12.80
CA ASP A 123 -8.28 16.88 12.55
C ASP A 123 -8.63 16.76 11.05
N SER A 124 -9.11 15.60 10.64
CA SER A 124 -9.63 15.36 9.29
C SER A 124 -8.63 15.67 8.17
N THR A 125 -7.33 15.47 8.43
CA THR A 125 -6.27 15.68 7.45
C THR A 125 -5.36 14.45 7.36
N PHE A 126 -4.58 14.36 6.27
CA PHE A 126 -3.72 13.22 6.00
C PHE A 126 -2.45 13.27 6.87
N ARG A 127 -2.00 12.06 7.32
CA ARG A 127 -0.82 11.86 8.14
C ARG A 127 0.23 11.04 7.40
N PHE A 128 1.40 11.61 7.18
CA PHE A 128 2.59 10.88 6.71
C PHE A 128 3.27 10.10 7.84
N PRO A 129 4.17 9.16 7.52
CA PRO A 129 4.97 8.46 8.54
C PRO A 129 5.82 9.44 9.35
N TRP A 130 6.15 9.03 10.57
CA TRP A 130 7.11 9.78 11.39
C TRP A 130 8.51 9.80 10.78
N GLN A 131 9.28 10.83 11.09
CA GLN A 131 10.64 11.02 10.58
C GLN A 131 11.55 9.84 10.88
N MET A 132 11.42 9.20 12.05
CA MET A 132 12.19 7.99 12.38
C MET A 132 11.92 6.84 11.39
N THR A 133 10.68 6.67 10.95
CA THR A 133 10.32 5.72 9.89
C THR A 133 10.94 6.14 8.56
N LEU A 134 10.83 7.43 8.22
CA LEU A 134 11.38 8.01 7.00
C LEU A 134 12.91 7.98 6.97
N GLY A 135 13.55 8.00 8.16
CA GLY A 135 15.00 7.82 8.31
C GLY A 135 15.51 6.47 7.80
N ALA A 136 14.63 5.48 7.61
CA ALA A 136 15.00 4.20 7.03
C ALA A 136 15.19 4.24 5.50
N THR A 137 14.56 5.18 4.80
CA THR A 137 14.74 5.31 3.34
C THR A 137 16.08 5.95 2.97
N SER A 138 16.59 5.56 1.80
CA SER A 138 17.72 6.24 1.15
C SER A 138 17.27 7.17 0.01
N ASP A 139 15.97 7.17 -0.34
CA ASP A 139 15.43 7.97 -1.45
C ASP A 139 15.05 9.38 -0.99
N THR A 140 15.97 10.32 -1.16
CA THR A 140 15.78 11.75 -0.84
C THR A 140 14.71 12.40 -1.71
N ASN A 141 14.44 11.88 -2.92
CA ASN A 141 13.42 12.42 -3.80
C ASN A 141 12.01 12.16 -3.25
N LEU A 142 11.77 11.03 -2.59
CA LEU A 142 10.50 10.78 -1.90
C LEU A 142 10.27 11.77 -0.75
N ILE A 143 11.32 12.12 0.00
CA ILE A 143 11.22 13.12 1.08
C ILE A 143 10.97 14.52 0.51
N PHE A 144 11.60 14.87 -0.62
CA PHE A 144 11.31 16.11 -1.34
C PHE A 144 9.83 16.16 -1.79
N GLN A 145 9.32 15.08 -2.40
CA GLN A 145 7.92 15.00 -2.83
C GLN A 145 6.95 15.12 -1.66
N MET A 146 7.26 14.51 -0.51
CA MET A 146 6.47 14.66 0.71
C MET A 146 6.45 16.12 1.19
N GLY A 147 7.61 16.78 1.24
CA GLY A 147 7.71 18.19 1.60
C GLY A 147 6.91 19.10 0.66
N ALA A 148 6.97 18.84 -0.66
CA ALA A 148 6.20 19.56 -1.67
C ALA A 148 4.68 19.34 -1.51
N GLU A 149 4.26 18.13 -1.20
CA GLU A 149 2.85 17.79 -0.95
C GLU A 149 2.34 18.47 0.34
N ILE A 150 3.12 18.46 1.42
CA ILE A 150 2.80 19.18 2.65
C ILE A 150 2.69 20.70 2.36
N ALA A 151 3.60 21.26 1.55
CA ALA A 151 3.51 22.67 1.15
C ALA A 151 2.23 22.99 0.36
N ARG A 152 1.81 22.10 -0.55
CA ARG A 152 0.56 22.22 -1.29
C ARG A 152 -0.64 22.25 -0.33
N GLN A 153 -0.68 21.32 0.63
CA GLN A 153 -1.73 21.26 1.66
C GLN A 153 -1.72 22.51 2.55
N CYS A 154 -0.55 22.99 2.99
CA CYS A 154 -0.38 24.22 3.74
C CYS A 154 -0.98 25.43 3.01
N LYS A 155 -0.66 25.59 1.74
CA LYS A 155 -1.19 26.71 0.93
C LYS A 155 -2.70 26.68 0.77
N LEU A 156 -3.31 25.49 0.62
CA LEU A 156 -4.77 25.35 0.54
C LEU A 156 -5.49 25.91 1.76
N ILE A 157 -4.89 25.86 2.93
CA ILE A 157 -5.45 26.36 4.19
C ILE A 157 -4.83 27.69 4.65
N GLY A 158 -4.02 28.33 3.79
CA GLY A 158 -3.41 29.64 4.03
C GLY A 158 -2.19 29.63 4.95
N VAL A 159 -1.59 28.47 5.21
CA VAL A 159 -0.34 28.35 5.98
C VAL A 159 0.85 28.71 5.09
N ASN A 160 1.68 29.64 5.56
CA ASN A 160 2.84 30.17 4.86
C ASN A 160 4.17 29.68 5.45
N ILE A 161 4.16 29.26 6.72
CA ILE A 161 5.33 28.76 7.45
C ILE A 161 4.99 27.38 8.02
N ASN A 162 5.83 26.41 7.74
CA ASN A 162 5.83 25.14 8.43
C ASN A 162 7.02 25.07 9.39
N PHE A 163 6.77 24.92 10.71
CA PHE A 163 7.82 24.68 11.70
C PHE A 163 8.37 23.26 11.58
N ALA A 164 8.99 23.00 10.43
CA ALA A 164 9.66 21.76 10.00
C ALA A 164 10.72 22.11 8.94
N PRO A 165 11.74 21.25 8.74
CA PRO A 165 11.96 19.96 9.35
C PRO A 165 12.54 20.01 10.76
N VAL A 166 12.34 18.91 11.53
CA VAL A 166 13.12 18.63 12.73
C VAL A 166 14.48 18.11 12.25
N VAL A 167 15.56 18.81 12.63
CA VAL A 167 16.94 18.48 12.24
C VAL A 167 17.78 18.01 13.43
N ASP A 168 17.16 17.82 14.58
CA ASP A 168 17.78 17.25 15.76
C ASP A 168 18.26 15.83 15.49
N VAL A 169 19.51 15.53 15.81
CA VAL A 169 20.10 14.20 15.71
C VAL A 169 19.79 13.43 16.98
N ASN A 170 19.00 12.36 16.92
CA ASN A 170 18.52 11.64 18.13
C ASN A 170 19.61 10.76 18.73
N SER A 171 20.68 11.37 19.28
CA SER A 171 21.81 10.66 19.87
C SER A 171 21.48 9.95 21.18
N ASN A 172 20.38 10.34 21.85
CA ASN A 172 19.91 9.72 23.09
C ASN A 172 18.61 8.92 22.88
N PRO A 173 18.64 7.56 22.96
CA PRO A 173 17.44 6.73 22.85
C PRO A 173 16.36 7.02 23.89
N LYS A 174 16.71 7.67 25.01
CA LYS A 174 15.77 8.01 26.09
C LYS A 174 15.10 9.37 25.89
N ASN A 175 15.45 10.09 24.83
CA ASN A 175 14.87 11.40 24.57
C ASN A 175 13.33 11.33 24.49
N PRO A 176 12.60 12.04 25.41
CA PRO A 176 11.14 11.92 25.46
C PRO A 176 10.43 12.82 24.42
N ILE A 177 11.14 13.77 23.78
CA ILE A 177 10.55 14.81 22.95
C ILE A 177 10.88 14.61 21.48
N ILE A 178 12.13 14.33 21.13
CA ILE A 178 12.59 14.22 19.76
C ILE A 178 12.28 12.83 19.20
N ASN A 179 12.97 11.80 19.61
CA ASN A 179 12.71 10.39 19.31
C ASN A 179 12.15 10.17 17.89
N ASN A 180 10.88 9.76 17.77
CA ASN A 180 10.21 9.51 16.48
C ASN A 180 10.13 10.75 15.55
N ARG A 181 10.37 11.96 16.05
CA ARG A 181 10.37 13.19 15.26
C ARG A 181 11.69 13.42 14.52
N SER A 182 12.79 12.74 14.89
CA SER A 182 14.08 12.80 14.21
C SER A 182 14.18 11.79 13.07
N PHE A 183 14.93 12.10 12.03
CA PHE A 183 15.31 11.16 10.97
C PHE A 183 16.34 10.10 11.44
N GLY A 184 16.90 10.20 12.63
CA GLY A 184 17.80 9.19 13.21
C GLY A 184 19.00 9.76 13.95
N GLU A 185 20.04 8.93 14.09
CA GLU A 185 21.27 9.22 14.84
C GLU A 185 22.44 9.65 13.95
N ASP A 186 22.38 9.46 12.64
CA ASP A 186 23.44 9.85 11.71
C ASP A 186 23.27 11.32 11.28
N PRO A 187 24.13 12.24 11.70
CA PRO A 187 24.01 13.66 11.37
C PRO A 187 24.08 13.93 9.85
N PHE A 188 24.79 13.10 9.08
CA PHE A 188 24.86 13.23 7.62
C PHE A 188 23.53 12.88 6.98
N LYS A 189 22.92 11.80 7.40
CA LYS A 189 21.60 11.35 6.90
C LYS A 189 20.48 12.28 7.32
N VAL A 190 20.49 12.73 8.59
CA VAL A 190 19.56 13.76 9.09
C VAL A 190 19.66 15.02 8.24
N ALA A 191 20.87 15.51 7.98
CA ALA A 191 21.09 16.69 7.13
C ALA A 191 20.56 16.48 5.71
N GLN A 192 20.82 15.32 5.11
CA GLN A 192 20.43 15.00 3.73
C GLN A 192 18.90 14.94 3.57
N LEU A 193 18.21 14.24 4.47
CA LEU A 193 16.75 14.09 4.43
C LEU A 193 16.05 15.42 4.79
N SER A 194 16.55 16.13 5.80
CA SER A 194 16.04 17.45 6.18
C SER A 194 16.21 18.48 5.07
N LEU A 195 17.33 18.45 4.33
CA LEU A 195 17.56 19.31 3.18
C LEU A 195 16.54 19.04 2.07
N ALA A 196 16.26 17.76 1.78
CA ALA A 196 15.22 17.38 0.80
C ALA A 196 13.82 17.87 1.23
N TYR A 197 13.47 17.70 2.50
CA TYR A 197 12.22 18.19 3.07
C TYR A 197 12.12 19.73 2.97
N MET A 198 13.15 20.45 3.42
CA MET A 198 13.23 21.92 3.33
C MET A 198 13.01 22.41 1.90
N ARG A 199 13.69 21.80 0.93
CA ARG A 199 13.53 22.14 -0.49
C ARG A 199 12.12 21.90 -0.98
N GLY A 200 11.50 20.79 -0.59
CA GLY A 200 10.10 20.50 -0.91
C GLY A 200 9.15 21.61 -0.45
N LEU A 201 9.38 22.15 0.75
CA LEU A 201 8.62 23.29 1.26
C LEU A 201 8.93 24.59 0.49
N GLN A 202 10.20 25.02 0.46
CA GLN A 202 10.60 26.34 0.01
C GLN A 202 10.44 26.53 -1.51
N GLU A 203 10.72 25.51 -2.33
CA GLU A 203 10.48 25.56 -3.78
C GLU A 203 8.96 25.68 -4.10
N ASN A 204 8.08 25.46 -3.10
CA ASN A 204 6.64 25.66 -3.19
C ASN A 204 6.13 26.90 -2.40
N ASN A 205 7.01 27.85 -2.08
CA ASN A 205 6.69 29.10 -1.37
C ASN A 205 6.08 28.92 0.03
N VAL A 206 6.44 27.85 0.75
CA VAL A 206 6.18 27.68 2.19
C VAL A 206 7.52 27.76 2.91
N LEU A 207 7.63 28.67 3.88
CA LEU A 207 8.88 28.89 4.61
C LEU A 207 9.16 27.68 5.52
N ALA A 208 10.28 27.03 5.30
CA ALA A 208 10.77 25.98 6.18
C ALA A 208 11.45 26.56 7.43
N CYS A 209 11.25 25.92 8.57
CA CYS A 209 11.87 26.32 9.83
C CYS A 209 12.59 25.12 10.45
N ALA A 210 13.92 25.10 10.34
CA ALA A 210 14.73 24.07 10.97
C ALA A 210 14.73 24.20 12.50
N LYS A 211 14.49 23.08 13.21
CA LYS A 211 14.37 23.10 14.68
C LYS A 211 14.95 21.84 15.30
N HIS A 212 15.43 21.94 16.53
CA HIS A 212 15.44 23.06 17.50
C HIS A 212 16.90 23.48 17.75
N PHE A 213 17.32 24.62 17.18
CA PHE A 213 18.73 25.06 17.23
C PHE A 213 19.21 25.34 18.64
N PRO A 214 20.43 24.90 19.03
CA PRO A 214 21.46 24.24 18.20
C PRO A 214 21.42 22.71 18.16
N GLY A 215 20.38 22.05 18.69
CA GLY A 215 20.16 20.61 18.72
C GLY A 215 19.58 20.13 20.03
N HIS A 216 18.44 19.44 19.98
CA HIS A 216 17.67 18.93 21.13
C HIS A 216 17.75 17.40 21.25
N GLY A 217 18.58 16.74 20.43
CA GLY A 217 18.57 15.28 20.26
C GLY A 217 19.16 14.47 21.43
N ASP A 218 20.03 15.07 22.26
CA ASP A 218 20.71 14.38 23.39
C ASP A 218 20.03 14.59 24.74
N THR A 219 18.87 15.22 24.81
CA THR A 219 18.19 15.49 26.08
C THR A 219 17.44 14.27 26.63
N ASP A 220 17.34 14.15 27.96
CA ASP A 220 16.54 13.15 28.66
C ASP A 220 15.37 13.76 29.45
N GLN A 221 15.14 15.08 29.30
CA GLN A 221 14.11 15.85 29.96
C GLN A 221 13.19 16.56 28.95
N ASP A 222 11.96 16.83 29.38
CA ASP A 222 10.94 17.49 28.61
C ASP A 222 11.03 19.04 28.76
N SER A 223 11.33 19.74 27.66
CA SER A 223 11.43 21.20 27.61
C SER A 223 10.10 21.93 27.89
N HIS A 224 8.97 21.23 27.78
CA HIS A 224 7.69 21.79 28.22
C HIS A 224 7.53 21.87 29.74
N LYS A 225 8.37 21.14 30.50
CA LYS A 225 8.29 21.03 31.97
C LYS A 225 9.49 21.60 32.70
N THR A 226 10.67 21.50 32.11
CA THR A 226 11.95 21.91 32.72
C THR A 226 12.88 22.46 31.65
N LEU A 227 14.01 23.04 32.05
CA LEU A 227 15.07 23.45 31.13
C LEU A 227 16.02 22.26 30.90
N PRO A 228 15.99 21.61 29.74
CA PRO A 228 16.77 20.42 29.47
C PRO A 228 18.26 20.76 29.31
N LEU A 229 19.13 19.84 29.72
CA LEU A 229 20.59 19.94 29.61
C LEU A 229 21.07 19.14 28.39
N VAL A 230 21.95 19.76 27.57
CA VAL A 230 22.77 19.08 26.56
C VAL A 230 24.23 19.23 26.98
N ASN A 231 24.86 18.13 27.37
CA ASN A 231 26.23 18.15 27.95
C ASN A 231 27.31 17.82 26.91
N HIS A 232 27.12 18.22 25.65
CA HIS A 232 28.14 18.08 24.62
C HIS A 232 29.20 19.19 24.72
N ASN A 233 30.45 18.84 24.48
CA ASN A 233 31.50 19.85 24.26
C ASN A 233 31.33 20.47 22.86
N ARG A 234 32.05 21.55 22.60
CA ARG A 234 31.95 22.31 21.35
C ARG A 234 32.24 21.43 20.11
N GLU A 235 33.26 20.58 20.18
CA GLU A 235 33.63 19.70 19.06
C GLU A 235 32.51 18.70 18.72
N THR A 236 31.88 18.12 19.73
CA THR A 236 30.73 17.20 19.56
C THR A 236 29.53 17.93 19.01
N LEU A 237 29.22 19.13 19.55
CA LEU A 237 28.11 19.96 19.02
C LEU A 237 28.31 20.26 17.53
N ASP A 238 29.49 20.66 17.11
CA ASP A 238 29.78 21.00 15.72
C ASP A 238 29.65 19.81 14.78
N LYS A 239 30.05 18.62 15.22
CA LYS A 239 30.04 17.40 14.42
C LYS A 239 28.69 16.74 14.35
N ILE A 240 27.87 16.81 15.39
CA ILE A 240 26.60 16.10 15.53
C ILE A 240 25.43 17.06 15.42
N ASP A 241 25.27 17.95 16.41
CA ASP A 241 24.07 18.72 16.60
C ASP A 241 23.93 19.87 15.59
N ILE A 242 25.01 20.63 15.37
CA ILE A 242 25.08 21.83 14.53
C ILE A 242 25.24 21.45 13.03
N TYR A 243 25.84 20.31 12.73
CA TYR A 243 26.13 19.90 11.35
C TYR A 243 24.92 19.93 10.43
N PRO A 244 23.75 19.37 10.79
CA PRO A 244 22.56 19.42 9.93
C PRO A 244 22.09 20.87 9.68
N PHE A 245 22.07 21.72 10.71
CA PHE A 245 21.69 23.14 10.57
C PHE A 245 22.62 23.86 9.58
N LYS A 246 23.93 23.68 9.71
CA LYS A 246 24.92 24.26 8.81
C LYS A 246 24.66 23.86 7.36
N LYS A 247 24.37 22.59 7.11
CA LYS A 247 24.04 22.09 5.75
C LYS A 247 22.79 22.75 5.16
N LEU A 248 21.77 22.95 5.95
CA LEU A 248 20.55 23.63 5.50
C LEU A 248 20.82 25.15 5.30
N ILE A 249 21.57 25.79 6.18
CA ILE A 249 21.98 27.20 6.05
C ILE A 249 22.75 27.41 4.75
N ASP A 250 23.75 26.58 4.47
CA ASP A 250 24.56 26.64 3.24
C ASP A 250 23.70 26.48 1.96
N ASN A 251 22.50 25.93 2.09
CA ASN A 251 21.54 25.70 1.00
C ASN A 251 20.33 26.68 1.00
N GLY A 252 20.39 27.79 1.73
CA GLY A 252 19.39 28.85 1.69
C GLY A 252 18.18 28.62 2.58
N LEU A 253 18.38 28.01 3.75
CA LEU A 253 17.34 27.84 4.75
C LEU A 253 16.68 29.18 5.12
N GLY A 254 15.34 29.20 5.05
CA GLY A 254 14.54 30.43 5.27
C GLY A 254 14.39 30.82 6.73
N SER A 255 14.23 29.85 7.63
CA SER A 255 14.11 30.18 9.06
C SER A 255 14.65 29.09 9.99
N ILE A 256 14.95 29.49 11.23
CA ILE A 256 15.42 28.61 12.32
C ILE A 256 14.61 28.93 13.58
N MET A 257 14.26 27.89 14.35
CA MET A 257 13.69 27.99 15.68
C MET A 257 14.78 27.73 16.74
N THR A 258 15.01 28.69 17.65
CA THR A 258 15.99 28.58 18.74
C THR A 258 15.35 27.91 19.94
N ALA A 259 15.99 26.85 20.46
CA ALA A 259 15.47 25.99 21.51
C ALA A 259 15.63 26.58 22.91
N HIS A 260 14.74 26.20 23.84
CA HIS A 260 14.89 26.47 25.27
C HIS A 260 15.69 25.36 25.93
N LEU A 261 17.04 25.45 25.81
CA LEU A 261 18.00 24.46 26.30
C LEU A 261 19.08 25.14 27.13
N TYR A 262 19.71 24.40 28.04
CA TYR A 262 20.94 24.77 28.67
C TYR A 262 22.10 23.95 28.09
N ILE A 263 23.13 24.63 27.56
CA ILE A 263 24.31 24.01 26.94
C ILE A 263 25.56 24.67 27.54
N PRO A 264 26.19 24.07 28.57
CA PRO A 264 27.30 24.68 29.31
C PRO A 264 28.51 25.10 28.46
N SER A 265 28.76 24.38 27.36
CA SER A 265 29.86 24.68 26.44
C SER A 265 29.61 25.89 25.54
N LEU A 266 28.37 26.40 25.45
CA LEU A 266 28.00 27.61 24.70
C LEU A 266 27.62 28.78 25.62
N GLU A 267 27.04 28.52 26.80
CA GLU A 267 26.57 29.53 27.75
C GLU A 267 26.83 29.06 29.16
N GLU A 268 27.65 29.84 29.88
CA GLU A 268 28.09 29.52 31.25
C GLU A 268 26.99 29.79 32.28
N ASN A 269 26.11 30.76 32.00
CA ASN A 269 25.01 31.11 32.88
C ASN A 269 23.91 30.05 32.85
N LYS A 270 23.77 29.27 33.93
CA LYS A 270 22.78 28.20 34.06
C LYS A 270 21.33 28.65 34.00
N LEU A 271 21.05 29.92 34.26
CA LEU A 271 19.73 30.51 34.21
C LEU A 271 19.38 31.15 32.85
N LEU A 272 20.31 31.08 31.88
CA LEU A 272 20.14 31.68 30.57
C LEU A 272 20.00 30.57 29.49
N PRO A 273 18.78 30.24 29.06
CA PRO A 273 18.57 29.32 27.94
C PRO A 273 19.26 29.82 26.68
N VAL A 274 19.71 28.91 25.82
CA VAL A 274 20.43 29.27 24.57
C VAL A 274 19.62 30.16 23.65
N SER A 275 18.27 30.05 23.64
CA SER A 275 17.37 30.95 22.93
C SER A 275 17.40 32.41 23.39
N LEU A 276 17.84 32.65 24.62
CA LEU A 276 18.01 33.99 25.22
C LEU A 276 19.47 34.42 25.28
N SER A 277 20.41 33.59 24.82
CA SER A 277 21.85 33.87 24.84
C SER A 277 22.31 34.57 23.56
N LYS A 278 22.88 35.77 23.68
CA LYS A 278 23.50 36.49 22.56
C LYS A 278 24.70 35.71 21.97
N LYS A 279 25.44 34.99 22.80
CA LYS A 279 26.54 34.10 22.35
C LYS A 279 26.04 33.06 21.36
N VAL A 280 24.82 32.52 21.58
CA VAL A 280 24.28 31.43 20.72
C VAL A 280 23.53 32.01 19.53
N VAL A 281 22.58 32.92 19.76
CA VAL A 281 21.70 33.42 18.68
C VAL A 281 22.42 34.42 17.77
N THR A 282 23.27 35.29 18.31
CA THR A 282 23.97 36.29 17.50
C THR A 282 25.37 35.80 17.11
N ASP A 283 26.22 35.41 18.08
CA ASP A 283 27.63 35.16 17.76
C ASP A 283 27.80 33.82 17.03
N LEU A 284 27.21 32.73 17.52
CA LEU A 284 27.25 31.41 16.83
C LEU A 284 26.41 31.39 15.56
N LEU A 285 25.06 31.60 15.67
CA LEU A 285 24.15 31.35 14.54
C LEU A 285 24.35 32.40 13.43
N VAL A 286 24.39 33.70 13.76
CA VAL A 286 24.44 34.77 12.74
C VAL A 286 25.88 35.03 12.26
N LYS A 287 26.84 35.16 13.17
CA LYS A 287 28.20 35.55 12.77
C LYS A 287 29.06 34.36 12.31
N GLU A 288 29.08 33.26 13.09
CA GLU A 288 29.93 32.12 12.80
C GLU A 288 29.31 31.22 11.69
N LEU A 289 28.03 30.83 11.82
CA LEU A 289 27.31 29.99 10.83
C LEU A 289 26.78 30.80 9.66
N ASN A 290 26.89 32.15 9.68
CA ASN A 290 26.47 33.08 8.63
C ASN A 290 24.97 32.96 8.25
N PHE A 291 24.10 32.62 9.20
CA PHE A 291 22.66 32.50 8.95
C PHE A 291 22.02 33.87 8.69
N LYS A 292 21.30 34.01 7.60
CA LYS A 292 20.63 35.26 7.16
C LYS A 292 19.11 35.21 7.27
N GLY A 293 18.50 34.02 7.46
CA GLY A 293 17.06 33.82 7.52
C GLY A 293 16.41 34.36 8.79
N LEU A 294 15.09 34.13 8.95
CA LEU A 294 14.32 34.51 10.13
C LEU A 294 14.67 33.60 11.32
N LYS A 295 14.82 34.19 12.49
CA LYS A 295 15.07 33.50 13.76
C LYS A 295 13.80 33.61 14.62
N PHE A 296 13.16 32.47 14.84
CA PHE A 296 12.03 32.31 15.75
C PHE A 296 12.53 31.84 17.10
N THR A 297 11.95 32.31 18.19
CA THR A 297 12.07 31.62 19.47
C THR A 297 11.23 30.35 19.42
N ASP A 298 11.52 29.33 20.23
CA ASP A 298 10.52 28.37 20.65
C ASP A 298 9.45 29.09 21.48
N GLY A 299 8.36 28.42 21.86
CA GLY A 299 7.24 29.05 22.55
C GLY A 299 7.64 29.72 23.86
N LEU A 300 7.53 31.05 23.96
CA LEU A 300 7.91 31.81 25.15
C LEU A 300 7.00 31.52 26.36
N ASN A 301 5.83 30.91 26.15
CA ASN A 301 4.95 30.42 27.21
C ASN A 301 5.34 29.05 27.78
N MET A 302 6.43 28.43 27.29
CA MET A 302 6.91 27.15 27.81
C MET A 302 7.57 27.32 29.19
N LYS A 303 7.31 26.40 30.15
CA LYS A 303 7.82 26.44 31.51
C LYS A 303 9.33 26.52 31.62
N ALA A 304 10.05 26.00 30.65
CA ALA A 304 11.51 26.10 30.59
C ALA A 304 12.03 27.54 30.65
N VAL A 305 11.21 28.53 30.26
CA VAL A 305 11.58 29.96 30.27
C VAL A 305 10.58 30.83 31.02
N SER A 306 9.28 30.54 30.97
CA SER A 306 8.25 31.35 31.66
C SER A 306 8.34 31.26 33.19
N ASP A 307 8.90 30.17 33.73
CA ASP A 307 9.18 30.05 35.17
C ASP A 307 10.42 30.84 35.60
N LEU A 308 11.28 31.28 34.65
CA LEU A 308 12.53 31.99 34.97
C LEU A 308 12.40 33.51 34.87
N TYR A 309 11.51 34.01 34.00
CA TYR A 309 11.37 35.45 33.71
C TYR A 309 9.91 35.85 33.60
N SER A 310 9.59 37.06 34.02
CA SER A 310 8.24 37.64 33.90
C SER A 310 7.87 37.92 32.44
N PRO A 311 6.56 37.89 32.09
CA PRO A 311 6.07 38.36 30.79
C PRO A 311 6.60 39.76 30.47
N GLY A 312 6.96 40.00 29.20
CA GLY A 312 7.59 41.25 28.74
C GLY A 312 9.09 41.31 28.99
N GLU A 313 9.63 40.91 30.17
CA GLU A 313 11.06 40.78 30.39
C GLU A 313 11.68 39.69 29.54
N LEU A 314 10.99 38.53 29.45
CA LEU A 314 11.38 37.40 28.63
C LEU A 314 11.49 37.81 27.16
N ASP A 315 10.50 38.55 26.69
CA ASP A 315 10.44 39.02 25.29
C ASP A 315 11.60 39.97 24.96
N VAL A 316 11.92 40.90 25.85
CA VAL A 316 13.10 41.80 25.73
C VAL A 316 14.39 41.03 25.66
N LYS A 317 14.58 40.04 26.55
CA LYS A 317 15.81 39.18 26.56
C LYS A 317 15.94 38.39 25.24
N ALA A 318 14.84 37.85 24.72
CA ALA A 318 14.83 37.13 23.43
C ALA A 318 15.22 38.03 22.24
N LEU A 319 14.79 39.30 22.24
CA LEU A 319 15.19 40.29 21.25
C LEU A 319 16.65 40.68 21.36
N ILE A 320 17.13 40.94 22.56
CA ILE A 320 18.58 41.24 22.83
C ILE A 320 19.47 40.12 22.40
N ALA A 321 19.04 38.84 22.58
CA ALA A 321 19.79 37.68 22.10
C ALA A 321 19.92 37.66 20.57
N GLY A 322 19.00 38.27 19.83
CA GLY A 322 19.07 38.40 18.39
C GLY A 322 17.92 37.74 17.60
N ASN A 323 16.91 37.17 18.26
CA ASN A 323 15.75 36.59 17.58
C ASN A 323 14.97 37.66 16.79
N ASP A 324 14.33 37.27 15.69
CA ASP A 324 13.54 38.17 14.84
C ASP A 324 12.04 38.10 15.14
N VAL A 325 11.55 36.90 15.53
CA VAL A 325 10.12 36.66 15.81
C VAL A 325 9.97 36.02 17.18
N LEU A 326 9.10 36.64 18.00
CA LEU A 326 8.75 36.20 19.34
C LEU A 326 7.49 35.32 19.25
N LEU A 327 7.67 33.99 19.48
CA LEU A 327 6.60 33.02 19.33
C LEU A 327 5.86 32.81 20.65
N CYS A 328 4.52 32.91 20.63
CA CYS A 328 3.65 32.67 21.79
C CYS A 328 3.99 33.51 23.02
N ALA A 329 4.27 34.83 22.84
CA ALA A 329 4.38 35.77 23.96
C ALA A 329 3.12 35.70 24.82
N GLU A 330 3.28 35.68 26.13
CA GLU A 330 2.18 35.50 27.10
C GLU A 330 1.28 36.75 27.18
N ASP A 331 1.91 37.94 27.15
CA ASP A 331 1.22 39.27 27.20
C ASP A 331 1.85 40.22 26.18
N VAL A 332 1.27 40.30 24.97
CA VAL A 332 1.79 41.13 23.88
C VAL A 332 1.73 42.63 24.22
N PRO A 333 0.66 43.20 24.81
CA PRO A 333 0.63 44.57 25.29
C PRO A 333 1.80 44.94 26.19
N LEU A 334 2.01 44.17 27.25
CA LEU A 334 3.07 44.37 28.22
C LEU A 334 4.46 44.20 27.57
N ALA A 335 4.60 43.22 26.67
CA ALA A 335 5.84 43.01 25.96
C ALA A 335 6.24 44.19 25.06
N ILE A 336 5.27 44.79 24.35
CA ILE A 336 5.51 46.00 23.56
C ILE A 336 5.96 47.16 24.45
N GLU A 337 5.31 47.36 25.64
CA GLU A 337 5.68 48.40 26.59
C GLU A 337 7.14 48.19 27.10
N LYS A 338 7.47 46.96 27.49
CA LYS A 338 8.81 46.63 27.96
C LYS A 338 9.91 46.76 26.88
N ILE A 339 9.59 46.49 25.64
CA ILE A 339 10.51 46.69 24.51
C ILE A 339 10.73 48.22 24.31
N LYS A 340 9.71 49.04 24.43
CA LYS A 340 9.85 50.50 24.37
C LYS A 340 10.69 51.04 25.55
N GLU A 341 10.52 50.50 26.77
CA GLU A 341 11.41 50.83 27.90
C GLU A 341 12.87 50.42 27.58
N ALA A 342 13.08 49.30 26.96
CA ALA A 342 14.41 48.82 26.56
C ALA A 342 15.06 49.69 25.46
N LEU A 343 14.25 50.20 24.51
CA LEU A 343 14.66 51.16 23.49
C LEU A 343 15.08 52.49 24.14
N ASN A 344 14.24 53.05 25.05
CA ASN A 344 14.51 54.29 25.77
C ASN A 344 15.78 54.21 26.63
N ASN A 345 16.07 53.04 27.19
CA ASN A 345 17.23 52.76 27.99
C ASN A 345 18.47 52.42 27.13
N GLY A 346 18.37 52.39 25.80
CA GLY A 346 19.45 52.08 24.89
C GLY A 346 19.94 50.62 24.91
N LEU A 347 19.12 49.69 25.46
CA LEU A 347 19.42 48.25 25.48
C LEU A 347 19.21 47.62 24.11
N ILE A 348 18.27 48.17 23.31
CA ILE A 348 17.97 47.85 21.95
C ILE A 348 17.97 49.16 21.17
N SER A 349 18.35 49.14 19.90
CA SER A 349 18.28 50.33 19.03
C SER A 349 17.05 50.27 18.11
N ASN A 350 16.51 51.44 17.77
CA ASN A 350 15.45 51.57 16.75
C ASN A 350 15.86 50.91 15.42
N LYS A 351 17.17 51.02 15.05
CA LYS A 351 17.68 50.38 13.85
C LYS A 351 17.54 48.86 13.89
N GLU A 352 17.78 48.22 15.03
CA GLU A 352 17.63 46.79 15.19
C GLU A 352 16.15 46.33 15.01
N ILE A 353 15.19 47.08 15.56
CA ILE A 353 13.75 46.84 15.36
C ILE A 353 13.38 46.99 13.88
N GLU A 354 13.86 48.05 13.22
CA GLU A 354 13.60 48.30 11.80
C GLU A 354 14.19 47.20 10.90
N GLU A 355 15.40 46.75 11.16
CA GLU A 355 16.03 45.66 10.42
C GLU A 355 15.25 44.35 10.57
N LYS A 356 14.79 44.01 11.78
CA LYS A 356 13.97 42.82 12.06
C LYS A 356 12.60 42.93 11.39
N CYS A 357 11.88 44.07 11.56
CA CYS A 357 10.61 44.30 10.92
C CYS A 357 10.71 44.21 9.38
N ARG A 358 11.72 44.87 8.79
CA ARG A 358 11.98 44.82 7.36
C ARG A 358 12.19 43.38 6.87
N LYS A 359 12.94 42.59 7.57
CA LYS A 359 13.21 41.18 7.25
C LYS A 359 11.92 40.34 7.26
N ILE A 360 11.02 40.56 8.24
CA ILE A 360 9.70 39.94 8.30
C ILE A 360 8.84 40.34 7.10
N LEU A 361 8.83 41.62 6.74
CA LEU A 361 8.08 42.11 5.59
C LEU A 361 8.61 41.56 4.26
N LEU A 362 9.93 41.37 4.10
CA LEU A 362 10.53 40.69 2.95
C LEU A 362 10.06 39.23 2.85
N ALA A 363 10.00 38.51 3.96
CA ALA A 363 9.48 37.15 4.00
C ALA A 363 7.98 37.11 3.64
N LYS A 364 7.18 38.07 4.16
CA LYS A 364 5.75 38.20 3.78
C LYS A 364 5.58 38.42 2.28
N LYS A 365 6.43 39.25 1.67
CA LYS A 365 6.42 39.53 0.22
C LYS A 365 6.73 38.27 -0.57
N TRP A 366 7.78 37.48 -0.16
CA TRP A 366 8.13 36.23 -0.81
C TRP A 366 6.99 35.19 -0.72
N MET A 367 6.28 35.13 0.41
CA MET A 367 5.09 34.28 0.61
C MET A 367 3.87 34.81 -0.16
N LYS A 368 3.98 35.89 -0.95
CA LYS A 368 2.90 36.52 -1.73
C LYS A 368 1.75 37.08 -0.87
N LEU A 369 2.04 37.44 0.37
CA LEU A 369 1.03 38.04 1.27
C LEU A 369 0.67 39.47 0.90
N ASP A 370 1.52 40.18 0.15
CA ASP A 370 1.21 41.47 -0.43
C ASP A 370 0.02 41.48 -1.43
N SER A 371 -0.30 40.29 -1.96
CA SER A 371 -1.40 40.04 -2.89
C SER A 371 -2.32 38.93 -2.41
N TYR A 372 -2.56 38.89 -1.09
CA TYR A 372 -3.41 37.89 -0.47
C TYR A 372 -4.81 37.89 -1.08
N THR A 373 -5.28 36.68 -1.44
CA THR A 373 -6.66 36.44 -1.87
C THR A 373 -7.33 35.47 -0.88
N PRO A 374 -8.62 35.69 -0.52
CA PRO A 374 -9.32 34.78 0.38
C PRO A 374 -9.34 33.33 -0.12
N LEU A 375 -9.17 32.40 0.79
CA LEU A 375 -9.17 30.97 0.53
C LEU A 375 -10.58 30.50 0.11
N LEU A 376 -10.64 29.65 -0.90
CA LEU A 376 -11.87 29.03 -1.38
C LEU A 376 -12.17 27.77 -0.54
N ILE A 377 -13.11 27.89 0.37
CA ILE A 377 -13.40 26.83 1.38
C ILE A 377 -13.82 25.52 0.74
N GLU A 378 -14.62 25.56 -0.34
CA GLU A 378 -15.07 24.33 -1.03
C GLU A 378 -13.92 23.59 -1.73
N GLU A 379 -12.89 24.28 -2.20
CA GLU A 379 -11.71 23.65 -2.79
C GLU A 379 -10.91 22.85 -1.76
N ILE A 380 -10.92 23.25 -0.49
CA ILE A 380 -10.18 22.57 0.57
C ILE A 380 -10.72 21.15 0.76
N LYS A 381 -12.06 21.01 0.85
CA LYS A 381 -12.70 19.71 1.05
C LYS A 381 -12.28 18.68 -0.02
N ASN A 382 -12.23 19.12 -1.26
CA ASN A 382 -12.00 18.24 -2.40
C ASN A 382 -10.52 18.00 -2.71
N ASN A 383 -9.63 18.91 -2.26
CA ASN A 383 -8.23 18.91 -2.69
C ASN A 383 -7.22 18.68 -1.56
N ILE A 384 -7.64 18.59 -0.30
CA ILE A 384 -6.70 18.50 0.82
C ILE A 384 -5.94 17.17 0.81
N CYS A 385 -6.60 16.07 0.45
CA CYS A 385 -6.00 14.77 0.24
C CYS A 385 -6.27 14.30 -1.19
N GLN A 386 -5.24 14.18 -2.01
CA GLN A 386 -5.31 13.73 -3.40
C GLN A 386 -4.68 12.34 -3.55
N GLU A 387 -4.98 11.64 -4.66
CA GLU A 387 -4.35 10.34 -4.95
C GLU A 387 -2.82 10.40 -4.91
N ASN A 388 -2.23 11.50 -5.38
CA ASN A 388 -0.78 11.70 -5.30
C ASN A 388 -0.26 11.68 -3.86
N THR A 389 -1.02 12.19 -2.88
CA THR A 389 -0.69 12.11 -1.45
C THR A 389 -0.55 10.65 -1.01
N LEU A 390 -1.51 9.80 -1.44
CA LEU A 390 -1.52 8.37 -1.13
C LEU A 390 -0.37 7.63 -1.81
N VAL A 391 -0.08 7.94 -3.08
CA VAL A 391 1.05 7.35 -3.84
C VAL A 391 2.39 7.65 -3.15
N ILE A 392 2.60 8.90 -2.74
CA ILE A 392 3.82 9.30 -2.02
C ILE A 392 3.93 8.52 -0.71
N ASN A 393 2.85 8.47 0.08
CA ASN A 393 2.81 7.75 1.34
C ASN A 393 3.10 6.25 1.17
N ASN A 394 2.48 5.61 0.18
CA ASN A 394 2.70 4.19 -0.11
C ASN A 394 4.17 3.91 -0.43
N LYS A 395 4.81 4.77 -1.24
CA LYS A 395 6.24 4.65 -1.57
C LYS A 395 7.12 4.85 -0.34
N LEU A 396 6.81 5.83 0.51
CA LEU A 396 7.55 6.09 1.75
C LEU A 396 7.51 4.90 2.70
N VAL A 397 6.33 4.33 2.94
CA VAL A 397 6.18 3.16 3.82
C VAL A 397 6.90 1.93 3.23
N LYS A 398 6.77 1.68 1.93
CA LYS A 398 7.49 0.58 1.26
C LYS A 398 9.00 0.71 1.43
N SER A 399 9.57 1.89 1.15
CA SER A 399 11.02 2.13 1.21
C SER A 399 11.59 2.14 2.63
N SER A 400 10.72 2.18 3.65
CA SER A 400 11.16 2.13 5.04
C SER A 400 11.30 0.72 5.59
N LEU A 401 10.62 -0.29 5.04
CA LEU A 401 10.70 -1.67 5.55
C LEU A 401 12.16 -2.15 5.60
N THR A 402 12.60 -2.65 6.76
CA THR A 402 13.99 -2.99 7.01
C THR A 402 14.13 -4.44 7.46
N LEU A 403 14.78 -5.26 6.65
CA LEU A 403 15.10 -6.65 6.99
C LEU A 403 16.45 -6.69 7.72
N LEU A 404 16.43 -6.99 9.01
CA LEU A 404 17.62 -6.97 9.86
C LEU A 404 18.33 -8.30 9.93
N GLN A 405 17.58 -9.40 9.78
CA GLN A 405 18.11 -10.75 9.86
C GLN A 405 17.38 -11.64 8.85
N ASN A 406 18.12 -12.57 8.21
CA ASN A 406 17.59 -13.43 7.17
C ASN A 406 18.45 -14.69 7.00
N TYR A 407 18.39 -15.60 7.96
CA TYR A 407 19.12 -16.86 7.89
C TYR A 407 18.60 -17.73 6.76
N ASP A 408 19.50 -18.40 6.07
CA ASP A 408 19.21 -19.24 4.89
C ASP A 408 18.42 -18.52 3.78
N ASN A 409 18.39 -17.19 3.76
CA ASN A 409 17.56 -16.37 2.86
C ASN A 409 16.08 -16.80 2.89
N ILE A 410 15.56 -17.02 4.10
CA ILE A 410 14.19 -17.48 4.31
C ILE A 410 13.15 -16.46 3.84
N ILE A 411 13.45 -15.16 3.93
CA ILE A 411 12.64 -14.07 3.36
C ILE A 411 13.29 -13.62 2.04
N PRO A 412 12.54 -13.63 0.95
CA PRO A 412 11.13 -14.01 0.79
C PRO A 412 10.92 -15.53 0.81
N LEU A 413 9.79 -15.98 1.38
CA LEU A 413 9.44 -17.37 1.52
C LEU A 413 9.39 -18.10 0.17
N LYS A 414 10.07 -19.22 0.06
CA LYS A 414 10.08 -20.13 -1.11
C LYS A 414 9.46 -21.48 -0.73
N ASN A 415 9.28 -22.37 -1.71
CA ASN A 415 8.84 -23.76 -1.49
C ASN A 415 7.58 -23.85 -0.59
N LEU A 416 6.53 -23.10 -0.96
CA LEU A 416 5.31 -22.98 -0.15
C LEU A 416 4.65 -24.34 0.15
N ASP A 417 4.81 -25.32 -0.73
CA ASP A 417 4.29 -26.69 -0.60
C ASP A 417 4.86 -27.47 0.59
N THR A 418 6.00 -27.04 1.16
CA THR A 418 6.63 -27.66 2.32
C THR A 418 6.31 -26.98 3.64
N LEU A 419 5.66 -25.81 3.60
CA LEU A 419 5.44 -24.97 4.75
C LEU A 419 4.04 -25.18 5.36
N LYS A 420 4.01 -25.36 6.68
CA LYS A 420 2.83 -25.26 7.51
C LYS A 420 2.98 -24.02 8.38
N ILE A 421 2.26 -22.96 8.03
CA ILE A 421 2.50 -21.62 8.58
C ILE A 421 1.43 -21.27 9.59
N ALA A 422 1.86 -20.81 10.77
CA ALA A 422 1.03 -20.07 11.71
C ALA A 422 1.47 -18.61 11.77
N SER A 423 0.53 -17.69 12.04
CA SER A 423 0.84 -16.31 12.41
C SER A 423 0.31 -16.01 13.81
N VAL A 424 1.15 -15.41 14.65
CA VAL A 424 0.81 -14.96 16.00
C VAL A 424 0.96 -13.46 16.08
N ALA A 425 -0.16 -12.73 16.25
CA ALA A 425 -0.17 -11.30 16.51
C ALA A 425 -0.16 -11.04 18.00
N ILE A 426 0.80 -10.24 18.50
CA ILE A 426 0.98 -9.90 19.92
C ILE A 426 0.74 -8.40 20.10
N GLY A 427 -0.11 -8.03 21.06
CA GLY A 427 -0.40 -6.65 21.42
C GLY A 427 -1.65 -6.11 20.73
N GLU A 428 -1.56 -4.97 20.04
CA GLU A 428 -2.68 -4.40 19.30
C GLU A 428 -3.05 -5.25 18.07
N SER A 429 -4.18 -4.93 17.43
CA SER A 429 -4.70 -5.72 16.30
C SER A 429 -3.70 -5.84 15.14
N GLY A 430 -3.36 -7.09 14.79
CA GLY A 430 -2.60 -7.46 13.59
C GLY A 430 -3.47 -8.01 12.45
N HIS A 431 -4.75 -7.66 12.40
CA HIS A 431 -5.71 -8.24 11.46
C HIS A 431 -5.35 -8.01 9.98
N ILE A 432 -4.85 -6.83 9.62
CA ILE A 432 -4.45 -6.53 8.24
C ILE A 432 -3.24 -7.37 7.87
N PHE A 433 -2.22 -7.45 8.74
CA PHE A 433 -1.03 -8.27 8.52
C PHE A 433 -1.40 -9.72 8.24
N GLN A 434 -2.18 -10.34 9.14
CA GLN A 434 -2.60 -11.73 9.02
C GLN A 434 -3.48 -11.99 7.79
N LYS A 435 -4.36 -11.05 7.44
CA LYS A 435 -5.20 -11.12 6.24
C LYS A 435 -4.35 -11.05 4.97
N SER A 436 -3.34 -10.20 4.94
CA SER A 436 -2.46 -10.03 3.78
C SER A 436 -1.52 -11.22 3.58
N LEU A 437 -1.04 -11.86 4.66
CA LEU A 437 -0.33 -13.13 4.57
C LEU A 437 -1.16 -14.21 3.84
N ASN A 438 -2.46 -14.27 4.12
CA ASN A 438 -3.39 -15.25 3.53
C ASN A 438 -3.71 -14.99 2.04
N LEU A 439 -3.22 -13.91 1.43
CA LEU A 439 -3.29 -13.70 -0.02
C LEU A 439 -2.32 -14.61 -0.78
N TYR A 440 -1.23 -15.01 -0.13
CA TYR A 440 -0.14 -15.79 -0.74
C TYR A 440 -0.24 -17.28 -0.49
N GLN A 441 -0.53 -17.66 0.76
CA GLN A 441 -0.59 -19.04 1.23
C GLN A 441 -1.57 -19.12 2.39
N ARG A 442 -2.08 -20.29 2.71
CA ARG A 442 -2.85 -20.51 3.93
C ARG A 442 -1.97 -20.32 5.15
N VAL A 443 -2.35 -19.39 6.01
CA VAL A 443 -1.72 -19.10 7.29
C VAL A 443 -2.78 -19.18 8.37
N ASP A 444 -2.63 -20.11 9.30
CA ASP A 444 -3.53 -20.21 10.46
C ASP A 444 -3.19 -19.08 11.45
N THR A 445 -4.19 -18.32 11.88
CA THR A 445 -3.98 -17.05 12.59
C THR A 445 -4.35 -17.16 14.05
N PHE A 446 -3.48 -16.63 14.91
CA PHE A 446 -3.64 -16.54 16.36
C PHE A 446 -3.34 -15.12 16.82
N SER A 447 -3.93 -14.73 17.92
CA SER A 447 -3.64 -13.44 18.58
C SER A 447 -3.56 -13.62 20.08
N ILE A 448 -2.70 -12.81 20.72
CA ILE A 448 -2.51 -12.84 22.17
C ILE A 448 -2.18 -11.42 22.65
N ALA A 449 -2.68 -11.04 23.81
CA ALA A 449 -2.34 -9.76 24.43
C ALA A 449 -0.86 -9.75 24.87
N GLU A 450 -0.23 -8.57 24.90
CA GLU A 450 1.18 -8.42 25.32
C GLU A 450 1.39 -8.81 26.79
N ASP A 451 0.37 -8.61 27.62
CA ASP A 451 0.35 -8.93 29.05
C ASP A 451 -0.33 -10.28 29.38
N ALA A 452 -0.51 -11.14 28.35
CA ALA A 452 -1.15 -12.43 28.52
C ALA A 452 -0.46 -13.30 29.58
N GLY A 453 -1.26 -13.99 30.37
CA GLY A 453 -0.77 -14.87 31.42
C GLY A 453 -0.08 -16.15 30.90
N VAL A 454 0.74 -16.77 31.76
CA VAL A 454 1.50 -17.99 31.43
C VAL A 454 0.60 -19.12 30.91
N LYS A 455 -0.63 -19.23 31.39
CA LYS A 455 -1.59 -20.26 30.95
C LYS A 455 -1.98 -20.10 29.48
N ASP A 456 -2.27 -18.84 29.07
CA ASP A 456 -2.67 -18.55 27.71
C ASP A 456 -1.49 -18.74 26.75
N GLN A 457 -0.29 -18.33 27.17
CA GLN A 457 0.95 -18.56 26.43
C GLN A 457 1.22 -20.07 26.25
N ALA A 458 1.12 -20.87 27.32
CA ALA A 458 1.32 -22.31 27.27
C ALA A 458 0.27 -23.02 26.38
N TYR A 459 -0.98 -22.59 26.45
CA TYR A 459 -2.03 -23.12 25.56
C TYR A 459 -1.71 -22.85 24.10
N LEU A 460 -1.28 -21.61 23.77
CA LEU A 460 -0.93 -21.26 22.40
C LEU A 460 0.31 -22.01 21.91
N LEU A 461 1.35 -22.19 22.74
CA LEU A 461 2.54 -22.99 22.40
C LEU A 461 2.16 -24.40 21.96
N ASN A 462 1.24 -25.06 22.66
CA ASN A 462 0.74 -26.39 22.28
C ASN A 462 0.04 -26.39 20.91
N GLN A 463 -0.71 -25.31 20.58
CA GLN A 463 -1.35 -25.18 19.28
C GLN A 463 -0.31 -24.97 18.15
N LEU A 464 0.80 -24.33 18.46
CA LEU A 464 1.86 -23.99 17.49
C LEU A 464 2.78 -25.19 17.16
N ALA A 465 2.87 -26.21 17.99
CA ALA A 465 3.77 -27.35 17.84
C ALA A 465 3.62 -28.12 16.51
N LYS A 466 2.49 -27.99 15.81
CA LYS A 466 2.24 -28.67 14.52
C LYS A 466 2.72 -27.88 13.29
N TYR A 467 3.21 -26.63 13.47
CA TYR A 467 3.70 -25.78 12.39
C TYR A 467 5.22 -25.80 12.31
N ASN A 468 5.76 -25.79 11.10
CA ASN A 468 7.20 -25.73 10.89
C ASN A 468 7.72 -24.30 10.69
N LEU A 469 6.81 -23.33 10.55
CA LEU A 469 7.10 -21.91 10.47
C LEU A 469 6.05 -21.11 11.24
N VAL A 470 6.50 -20.23 12.13
CA VAL A 470 5.64 -19.31 12.85
C VAL A 470 6.05 -17.86 12.54
N ILE A 471 5.14 -17.10 11.96
CA ILE A 471 5.30 -15.67 11.71
C ILE A 471 4.75 -14.91 12.92
N VAL A 472 5.64 -14.41 13.76
CA VAL A 472 5.28 -13.63 14.94
C VAL A 472 5.30 -12.16 14.59
N SER A 473 4.25 -11.43 14.98
CA SER A 473 4.19 -9.97 14.81
C SER A 473 3.90 -9.28 16.13
N VAL A 474 4.68 -8.24 16.44
CA VAL A 474 4.51 -7.41 17.64
C VAL A 474 3.97 -6.06 17.23
N HIS A 475 2.81 -5.70 17.77
CA HIS A 475 2.06 -4.49 17.41
C HIS A 475 1.98 -3.53 18.59
N LYS A 476 2.63 -2.35 18.45
CA LYS A 476 2.58 -1.28 19.47
C LYS A 476 1.76 -0.10 18.96
N SER A 477 1.15 0.64 19.88
CA SER A 477 0.31 1.78 19.54
C SER A 477 1.07 2.91 18.82
N ASN A 478 0.44 3.48 17.79
CA ASN A 478 0.91 4.67 17.09
C ASN A 478 0.23 5.97 17.58
N LYS A 479 -0.57 5.91 18.67
CA LYS A 479 -1.32 7.09 19.13
C LYS A 479 -0.43 8.27 19.47
N ASN A 480 0.68 8.00 20.16
CA ASN A 480 1.62 9.03 20.60
C ASN A 480 3.04 8.70 20.16
N PHE A 481 3.78 9.67 19.65
CA PHE A 481 5.18 9.50 19.23
C PHE A 481 6.15 9.34 20.41
N TRP A 482 5.74 9.68 21.63
CA TRP A 482 6.54 9.54 22.87
C TRP A 482 6.17 8.32 23.71
N ASN A 483 5.19 7.50 23.31
CA ASN A 483 4.79 6.33 24.08
C ASN A 483 5.92 5.30 24.21
N SER A 484 5.94 4.63 25.34
CA SER A 484 6.86 3.53 25.56
C SER A 484 6.62 2.41 24.55
N TYR A 485 7.63 2.14 23.77
CA TYR A 485 7.69 1.06 22.78
C TYR A 485 8.41 -0.18 23.32
N LYS A 486 8.67 -0.25 24.64
CA LYS A 486 9.30 -1.41 25.28
C LYS A 486 8.39 -2.64 25.15
N ILE A 487 8.99 -3.75 24.77
CA ILE A 487 8.35 -5.07 24.76
C ILE A 487 8.57 -5.68 26.15
N SER A 488 7.54 -6.35 26.72
CA SER A 488 7.65 -6.96 28.04
C SER A 488 8.60 -8.16 28.02
N LYS A 489 9.26 -8.44 29.15
CA LYS A 489 10.09 -9.64 29.30
C LYS A 489 9.31 -10.93 29.08
N SER A 490 8.05 -10.96 29.49
CA SER A 490 7.15 -12.11 29.26
C SER A 490 6.94 -12.36 27.78
N THR A 491 6.73 -11.31 27.00
CA THR A 491 6.58 -11.38 25.56
C THR A 491 7.86 -11.89 24.87
N ASP A 492 9.04 -11.36 25.28
CA ASP A 492 10.33 -11.85 24.76
C ASP A 492 10.51 -13.34 25.04
N ILE A 493 10.34 -13.78 26.29
CA ILE A 493 10.45 -15.21 26.68
C ILE A 493 9.47 -16.07 25.88
N PHE A 494 8.26 -15.61 25.67
CA PHE A 494 7.26 -16.34 24.89
C PHE A 494 7.70 -16.52 23.43
N ILE A 495 8.20 -15.45 22.78
CA ILE A 495 8.72 -15.52 21.40
C ILE A 495 9.95 -16.41 21.32
N GLN A 496 10.89 -16.32 22.27
CA GLN A 496 12.06 -17.21 22.34
C GLN A 496 11.64 -18.67 22.48
N THR A 497 10.57 -18.95 23.26
CA THR A 497 10.06 -20.33 23.42
C THR A 497 9.46 -20.86 22.12
N ILE A 498 8.80 -20.03 21.33
CA ILE A 498 8.34 -20.43 19.99
C ILE A 498 9.54 -20.77 19.10
N ALA A 499 10.62 -19.97 19.15
CA ALA A 499 11.82 -20.18 18.34
C ALA A 499 12.57 -21.49 18.68
N MET A 500 12.40 -22.01 19.90
CA MET A 500 12.93 -23.35 20.26
C MET A 500 12.14 -24.50 19.62
N GLN A 501 10.92 -24.28 19.18
CA GLN A 501 10.03 -25.33 18.65
C GLN A 501 9.88 -25.29 17.13
N SER A 502 9.99 -24.13 16.52
CA SER A 502 9.72 -23.90 15.09
C SER A 502 10.60 -22.78 14.56
N LYS A 503 10.77 -22.71 13.24
CA LYS A 503 11.34 -21.53 12.60
C LYS A 503 10.48 -20.30 12.89
N VAL A 504 11.11 -19.16 13.22
CA VAL A 504 10.43 -17.91 13.56
C VAL A 504 10.83 -16.78 12.63
N LEU A 505 9.83 -16.17 11.99
CA LEU A 505 9.95 -14.85 11.36
C LEU A 505 9.31 -13.81 12.27
N LEU A 506 10.12 -12.94 12.85
CA LEU A 506 9.65 -11.86 13.73
C LEU A 506 9.45 -10.58 12.90
N THR A 507 8.26 -9.99 12.97
CA THR A 507 7.95 -8.68 12.41
C THR A 507 7.59 -7.70 13.52
N VAL A 508 8.24 -6.53 13.56
CA VAL A 508 8.06 -5.57 14.64
C VAL A 508 7.45 -4.27 14.10
N PHE A 509 6.22 -3.99 14.53
CA PHE A 509 5.48 -2.75 14.26
C PHE A 509 5.62 -1.79 15.44
N ALA A 510 6.83 -1.30 15.66
CA ALA A 510 7.19 -0.38 16.74
C ALA A 510 8.45 0.40 16.36
N ASN A 511 8.73 1.46 17.14
CA ASN A 511 9.98 2.21 17.05
C ASN A 511 11.21 1.26 17.11
N PRO A 512 12.28 1.50 16.35
CA PRO A 512 13.46 0.62 16.31
C PRO A 512 14.09 0.34 17.67
N TYR A 513 14.02 1.26 18.62
CA TYR A 513 14.53 1.02 19.99
C TYR A 513 13.78 -0.08 20.74
N SER A 514 12.60 -0.51 20.27
CA SER A 514 11.89 -1.68 20.81
C SER A 514 12.72 -2.97 20.73
N LEU A 515 13.63 -3.05 19.75
CA LEU A 515 14.53 -4.19 19.58
C LEU A 515 15.47 -4.38 20.78
N ASN A 516 15.75 -3.33 21.56
CA ASN A 516 16.56 -3.42 22.79
C ASN A 516 15.88 -4.22 23.91
N SER A 517 14.58 -4.56 23.74
CA SER A 517 13.82 -5.38 24.69
C SER A 517 14.05 -6.87 24.53
N PHE A 518 14.57 -7.33 23.38
CA PHE A 518 14.89 -8.73 23.14
C PHE A 518 16.23 -9.11 23.76
N LEU A 519 16.27 -10.27 24.44
CA LEU A 519 17.50 -10.81 25.00
C LEU A 519 18.43 -11.33 23.88
N PHE A 520 17.86 -12.05 22.93
CA PHE A 520 18.56 -12.65 21.81
C PHE A 520 17.75 -12.47 20.53
N THR A 521 18.36 -11.88 19.50
CA THR A 521 17.76 -11.81 18.17
C THR A 521 18.20 -12.96 17.28
N ASP A 522 19.36 -13.57 17.55
CA ASP A 522 19.96 -14.65 16.76
C ASP A 522 19.12 -15.95 16.73
N ASN A 523 18.15 -16.09 17.63
CA ASN A 523 17.23 -17.23 17.66
C ASN A 523 16.12 -17.13 16.61
N PHE A 524 15.97 -16.01 15.92
CA PHE A 524 14.95 -15.83 14.89
C PHE A 524 15.55 -16.11 13.51
N ASP A 525 14.84 -16.87 12.66
CA ASP A 525 15.28 -17.14 11.29
C ASP A 525 15.21 -15.90 10.39
N GLY A 526 14.29 -14.96 10.69
CA GLY A 526 14.20 -13.68 10.04
C GLY A 526 13.63 -12.60 10.96
N LEU A 527 14.13 -11.35 10.81
CA LEU A 527 13.64 -10.19 11.57
C LEU A 527 13.38 -9.02 10.64
N LEU A 528 12.11 -8.63 10.55
CA LEU A 528 11.63 -7.49 9.76
C LEU A 528 11.15 -6.38 10.69
N LEU A 529 11.68 -5.17 10.51
CA LEU A 529 11.25 -3.96 11.20
C LEU A 529 10.36 -3.12 10.28
N ALA A 530 9.14 -2.83 10.73
CA ALA A 530 8.13 -2.05 10.00
C ALA A 530 7.79 -0.71 10.67
N TYR A 531 8.48 -0.32 11.73
CA TYR A 531 8.47 0.95 12.45
C TYR A 531 7.13 1.35 13.07
N GLN A 532 6.06 1.38 12.29
CA GLN A 532 4.75 1.87 12.75
C GLN A 532 3.67 0.82 12.54
N ASN A 533 2.70 0.75 13.47
CA ASN A 533 1.56 -0.15 13.40
C ASN A 533 0.41 0.49 12.61
N SER A 534 0.64 0.81 11.32
CA SER A 534 -0.41 1.25 10.42
C SER A 534 -0.87 0.09 9.54
N ASP A 535 -2.12 0.16 9.05
CA ASP A 535 -2.68 -0.84 8.13
C ASP A 535 -1.79 -1.04 6.90
N LEU A 536 -1.25 0.06 6.39
CA LEU A 536 -0.36 0.06 5.23
C LEU A 536 0.99 -0.65 5.52
N ALA A 537 1.59 -0.38 6.69
CA ALA A 537 2.83 -1.05 7.10
C ALA A 537 2.59 -2.55 7.33
N GLN A 538 1.44 -2.92 7.93
CA GLN A 538 1.03 -4.30 8.11
C GLN A 538 0.87 -5.03 6.78
N ASP A 539 0.18 -4.42 5.82
CA ASP A 539 -0.04 -4.99 4.49
C ASP A 539 1.28 -5.18 3.74
N PHE A 540 2.12 -4.15 3.68
CA PHE A 540 3.39 -4.21 2.95
C PHE A 540 4.41 -5.15 3.60
N ALA A 541 4.46 -5.23 4.94
CA ALA A 541 5.31 -6.20 5.63
C ALA A 541 4.89 -7.65 5.30
N ALA A 542 3.59 -7.93 5.28
CA ALA A 542 3.08 -9.25 4.88
C ALA A 542 3.45 -9.60 3.43
N GLN A 543 3.27 -8.66 2.51
CA GLN A 543 3.62 -8.82 1.11
C GLN A 543 5.13 -9.05 0.92
N SER A 544 5.97 -8.35 1.67
CA SER A 544 7.44 -8.48 1.58
C SER A 544 7.94 -9.85 2.07
N ILE A 545 7.33 -10.42 3.12
CA ILE A 545 7.65 -11.77 3.61
C ILE A 545 7.46 -12.81 2.51
N PHE A 546 6.46 -12.66 1.67
CA PHE A 546 6.20 -13.56 0.54
C PHE A 546 6.85 -13.11 -0.78
N GLY A 547 7.55 -11.99 -0.81
CA GLY A 547 8.21 -11.49 -2.01
C GLY A 547 7.27 -10.81 -3.02
N GLY A 548 6.15 -10.25 -2.57
CA GLY A 548 5.34 -9.34 -3.37
C GLY A 548 5.93 -7.94 -3.45
N ILE A 549 6.74 -7.55 -2.45
CA ILE A 549 7.43 -6.26 -2.35
C ILE A 549 8.90 -6.50 -2.00
N SER A 550 9.81 -5.76 -2.63
CA SER A 550 11.23 -5.73 -2.27
C SER A 550 11.45 -4.98 -0.94
N ILE A 551 12.52 -5.31 -0.24
CA ILE A 551 12.96 -4.63 0.98
C ILE A 551 14.34 -4.03 0.72
N ASP A 552 14.54 -2.76 1.07
CA ASP A 552 15.81 -2.04 0.91
C ASP A 552 16.11 -1.01 2.01
N GLY A 553 15.20 -0.86 2.97
CA GLY A 553 15.34 0.05 4.11
C GLY A 553 16.56 -0.27 4.98
N LYS A 554 17.06 0.77 5.68
CA LYS A 554 18.19 0.69 6.60
C LYS A 554 17.84 1.34 7.94
N THR A 555 18.32 0.74 9.05
CA THR A 555 18.04 1.32 10.38
C THR A 555 18.55 2.75 10.49
N PRO A 556 17.70 3.69 10.93
CA PRO A 556 18.12 5.08 11.15
C PRO A 556 18.88 5.29 12.46
N VAL A 557 18.84 4.30 13.36
CA VAL A 557 19.43 4.36 14.70
C VAL A 557 20.16 3.07 15.05
N GLN A 558 21.09 3.15 15.99
CA GLN A 558 21.73 2.00 16.60
C GLN A 558 20.82 1.37 17.65
N THR A 559 20.84 0.04 17.74
CA THR A 559 20.21 -0.75 18.82
C THR A 559 21.27 -1.63 19.49
N ASN A 560 20.91 -2.34 20.55
CA ASN A 560 21.82 -3.28 21.22
C ASN A 560 22.28 -4.40 20.29
N HIS A 561 21.49 -4.73 19.26
CA HIS A 561 21.71 -5.87 18.36
C HIS A 561 22.18 -5.45 16.96
N PHE A 562 21.83 -4.25 16.51
CA PHE A 562 22.06 -3.81 15.13
C PHE A 562 22.70 -2.43 15.10
N LYS A 563 23.73 -2.28 14.27
CA LYS A 563 24.39 -0.98 14.02
C LYS A 563 23.45 -0.09 13.19
N ILE A 564 23.69 1.21 13.25
CA ILE A 564 23.09 2.18 12.33
C ILE A 564 23.37 1.76 10.88
N ASN A 565 22.42 2.02 9.98
CA ASN A 565 22.44 1.62 8.57
C ASN A 565 22.45 0.09 8.32
N SER A 566 22.11 -0.73 9.32
CA SER A 566 21.86 -2.16 9.11
C SER A 566 20.60 -2.39 8.30
N GLY A 567 20.63 -3.42 7.46
CA GLY A 567 19.48 -3.86 6.64
C GLY A 567 19.94 -4.70 5.45
N LEU A 568 19.21 -5.74 5.16
CA LEU A 568 19.41 -6.67 4.04
C LEU A 568 18.43 -6.34 2.92
N ASN A 569 18.84 -6.49 1.68
CA ASN A 569 17.97 -6.22 0.53
C ASN A 569 17.35 -7.53 0.02
N THR A 570 16.09 -7.46 -0.43
CA THR A 570 15.41 -8.56 -1.11
C THR A 570 14.80 -8.08 -2.42
N LEU A 571 14.54 -9.03 -3.32
CA LEU A 571 13.84 -8.75 -4.58
C LEU A 571 12.40 -9.26 -4.50
N ALA A 572 11.49 -8.55 -5.16
CA ALA A 572 10.13 -9.04 -5.40
C ALA A 572 10.14 -10.05 -6.56
N PHE A 573 9.30 -11.11 -6.44
CA PHE A 573 9.14 -12.13 -7.47
C PHE A 573 7.74 -12.74 -7.53
N ARG A 574 6.83 -12.30 -6.65
CA ARG A 574 5.40 -12.68 -6.66
C ARG A 574 4.52 -11.48 -6.93
N MET A 575 3.26 -11.76 -7.22
CA MET A 575 2.26 -10.69 -7.37
C MET A 575 2.16 -9.87 -6.09
N SER A 576 2.15 -8.55 -6.25
CA SER A 576 1.88 -7.58 -5.19
C SER A 576 0.44 -7.08 -5.28
N TYR A 577 -0.09 -6.57 -4.16
CA TYR A 577 -1.42 -5.97 -4.09
C TYR A 577 -1.24 -4.47 -3.87
N VAL A 578 -1.78 -3.68 -4.79
CA VAL A 578 -1.62 -2.22 -4.85
C VAL A 578 -2.97 -1.57 -5.17
N ASN A 579 -3.06 -0.26 -5.08
CA ASN A 579 -4.22 0.47 -5.57
C ASN A 579 -4.02 0.86 -7.05
N SER A 580 -5.10 1.14 -7.79
CA SER A 580 -5.05 1.56 -9.20
C SER A 580 -4.16 2.79 -9.42
N TYR A 581 -4.23 3.77 -8.53
CA TYR A 581 -3.42 4.99 -8.59
C TYR A 581 -1.91 4.74 -8.39
N ASP A 582 -1.49 3.68 -7.70
CA ASP A 582 -0.07 3.32 -7.51
C ASP A 582 0.62 2.96 -8.85
N ILE A 583 -0.16 2.58 -9.85
CA ILE A 583 0.29 2.18 -11.19
C ILE A 583 -0.23 3.10 -12.30
N ASN A 584 -0.59 4.33 -11.93
CA ASN A 584 -1.12 5.36 -12.84
C ASN A 584 -2.39 4.95 -13.60
N ILE A 585 -3.27 4.17 -12.98
CA ILE A 585 -4.62 3.90 -13.48
C ILE A 585 -5.59 4.77 -12.67
N ASP A 586 -6.42 5.55 -13.36
CA ASP A 586 -7.41 6.44 -12.74
C ASP A 586 -8.39 5.63 -11.86
N SER A 587 -8.55 6.02 -10.61
CA SER A 587 -9.47 5.36 -9.65
C SER A 587 -10.94 5.38 -10.08
N LYS A 588 -11.32 6.22 -11.05
CA LYS A 588 -12.66 6.18 -11.67
C LYS A 588 -12.99 4.82 -12.28
N LEU A 589 -11.98 4.03 -12.66
CA LEU A 589 -12.18 2.65 -13.10
C LEU A 589 -12.88 1.84 -12.02
N ASP A 590 -12.46 1.95 -10.77
CA ASP A 590 -13.03 1.22 -9.63
C ASP A 590 -14.52 1.52 -9.47
N TYR A 591 -14.89 2.80 -9.49
CA TYR A 591 -16.29 3.25 -9.36
C TYR A 591 -17.15 2.81 -10.56
N SER A 592 -16.58 2.85 -11.77
CA SER A 592 -17.27 2.42 -12.98
C SER A 592 -17.59 0.91 -12.92
N ILE A 593 -16.63 0.10 -12.47
CA ILE A 593 -16.83 -1.34 -12.26
C ILE A 593 -17.88 -1.59 -11.16
N ASP A 594 -17.77 -0.88 -10.02
CA ASP A 594 -18.73 -0.97 -8.92
C ASP A 594 -20.16 -0.68 -9.41
N SER A 595 -20.33 0.32 -10.27
CA SER A 595 -21.63 0.69 -10.86
C SER A 595 -22.19 -0.41 -11.77
N ILE A 596 -21.37 -0.97 -12.68
CA ILE A 596 -21.82 -2.06 -13.58
C ILE A 596 -22.26 -3.27 -12.74
N ILE A 597 -21.45 -3.67 -11.75
CA ILE A 597 -21.74 -4.84 -10.93
C ILE A 597 -23.00 -4.63 -10.08
N LYS A 598 -23.15 -3.44 -9.49
CA LYS A 598 -24.33 -3.10 -8.71
C LYS A 598 -25.60 -3.19 -9.59
N ASN A 599 -25.56 -2.61 -10.78
CA ASN A 599 -26.66 -2.71 -11.74
C ASN A 599 -26.97 -4.17 -12.10
N ALA A 600 -25.97 -5.01 -12.33
CA ALA A 600 -26.16 -6.42 -12.64
C ALA A 600 -26.80 -7.21 -11.48
N ILE A 601 -26.37 -6.96 -10.24
CA ILE A 601 -26.96 -7.59 -9.04
C ILE A 601 -28.42 -7.14 -8.84
N ASP A 602 -28.69 -5.85 -8.99
CA ASP A 602 -30.05 -5.28 -8.84
C ASP A 602 -31.00 -5.86 -9.89
N ASN A 603 -30.53 -6.13 -11.12
CA ASN A 603 -31.28 -6.81 -12.18
C ASN A 603 -31.28 -8.34 -12.06
N LYS A 604 -30.71 -8.90 -10.99
CA LYS A 604 -30.65 -10.36 -10.75
C LYS A 604 -29.92 -11.13 -11.87
N ALA A 605 -28.83 -10.56 -12.40
CA ALA A 605 -27.95 -11.29 -13.31
C ALA A 605 -27.15 -12.38 -12.54
N PHE A 606 -26.82 -12.10 -11.29
CA PHE A 606 -26.23 -13.02 -10.30
C PHE A 606 -26.42 -12.44 -8.89
N PRO A 607 -26.40 -13.27 -7.82
CA PRO A 607 -26.55 -12.78 -6.44
C PRO A 607 -25.29 -12.08 -5.92
N GLY A 608 -24.10 -12.51 -6.39
CA GLY A 608 -22.82 -11.94 -6.01
C GLY A 608 -21.67 -12.43 -6.90
N CYS A 609 -20.53 -11.75 -6.82
CA CYS A 609 -19.37 -12.07 -7.65
C CYS A 609 -18.04 -11.68 -6.96
N GLN A 610 -16.93 -12.18 -7.52
CA GLN A 610 -15.58 -11.71 -7.28
C GLN A 610 -15.00 -11.18 -8.58
N VAL A 611 -14.26 -10.05 -8.48
CA VAL A 611 -13.52 -9.45 -9.59
C VAL A 611 -12.09 -9.23 -9.15
N LEU A 612 -11.14 -9.69 -9.98
CA LEU A 612 -9.74 -9.41 -9.81
C LEU A 612 -9.13 -8.93 -11.12
N ILE A 613 -8.34 -7.85 -11.02
CA ILE A 613 -7.62 -7.29 -12.16
C ILE A 613 -6.17 -7.07 -11.75
N ALA A 614 -5.25 -7.53 -12.61
CA ALA A 614 -3.82 -7.30 -12.40
C ALA A 614 -3.16 -6.79 -13.69
N LYS A 615 -2.09 -6.02 -13.54
CA LYS A 615 -1.19 -5.59 -14.62
C LYS A 615 0.23 -6.04 -14.29
N GLY A 616 0.77 -6.94 -15.10
CA GLY A 616 2.04 -7.60 -14.75
C GLY A 616 1.94 -8.36 -13.43
N ASP A 617 2.82 -8.03 -12.49
CA ASP A 617 2.84 -8.61 -11.14
C ASP A 617 2.01 -7.80 -10.12
N GLN A 618 1.21 -6.81 -10.54
CA GLN A 618 0.51 -5.90 -9.65
C GLN A 618 -1.00 -6.11 -9.73
N VAL A 619 -1.60 -6.69 -8.70
CA VAL A 619 -3.05 -6.80 -8.52
C VAL A 619 -3.54 -5.46 -7.99
N PHE A 620 -4.28 -4.72 -8.80
CA PHE A 620 -4.76 -3.39 -8.43
C PHE A 620 -6.27 -3.33 -8.13
N LEU A 621 -6.99 -4.40 -8.46
CA LEU A 621 -8.37 -4.57 -8.02
C LEU A 621 -8.59 -6.03 -7.61
N ASN A 622 -9.08 -6.24 -6.39
CA ASN A 622 -9.49 -7.54 -5.88
C ASN A 622 -10.67 -7.32 -4.93
N LYS A 623 -11.88 -7.34 -5.51
CA LYS A 623 -13.13 -7.02 -4.81
C LYS A 623 -14.13 -8.18 -4.85
N SER A 624 -14.98 -8.24 -3.83
CA SER A 624 -16.14 -9.15 -3.77
C SER A 624 -17.42 -8.34 -3.58
N TYR A 625 -18.50 -8.75 -4.22
CA TYR A 625 -19.77 -8.00 -4.28
C TYR A 625 -20.96 -8.92 -4.00
N GLY A 626 -22.01 -8.33 -3.43
CA GLY A 626 -23.26 -9.01 -3.21
C GLY A 626 -23.23 -10.12 -2.17
N PHE A 627 -24.01 -11.16 -2.41
CA PHE A 627 -24.28 -12.23 -1.45
C PHE A 627 -24.18 -13.60 -2.10
N HIS A 628 -24.11 -14.67 -1.28
CA HIS A 628 -24.11 -16.05 -1.78
C HIS A 628 -25.39 -16.38 -2.55
N THR A 629 -26.52 -15.83 -2.11
CA THR A 629 -27.86 -16.07 -2.61
C THR A 629 -28.70 -14.78 -2.58
N TYR A 630 -29.84 -14.77 -3.27
CA TYR A 630 -30.74 -13.61 -3.33
C TYR A 630 -31.46 -13.31 -1.99
N ASP A 631 -31.42 -14.21 -1.01
CA ASP A 631 -31.93 -13.96 0.35
C ASP A 631 -31.02 -13.03 1.18
N LYS A 632 -29.83 -12.67 0.68
CA LYS A 632 -28.91 -11.68 1.24
C LYS A 632 -28.42 -11.99 2.66
N LYS A 633 -28.34 -13.26 3.05
CA LYS A 633 -27.90 -13.65 4.41
C LYS A 633 -26.38 -13.64 4.58
N ILE A 634 -25.62 -14.11 3.58
CA ILE A 634 -24.17 -14.26 3.65
C ILE A 634 -23.54 -13.42 2.55
N LYS A 635 -22.73 -12.42 2.92
CA LYS A 635 -21.98 -11.61 1.96
C LYS A 635 -20.87 -12.43 1.32
N VAL A 636 -20.58 -12.17 0.06
CA VAL A 636 -19.44 -12.78 -0.65
C VAL A 636 -18.14 -12.25 -0.06
N SER A 637 -17.24 -13.15 0.30
CA SER A 637 -15.87 -12.86 0.73
C SER A 637 -14.86 -13.17 -0.38
N LYS A 638 -13.71 -12.49 -0.38
CA LYS A 638 -12.59 -12.78 -1.30
C LYS A 638 -12.04 -14.20 -1.17
N SER A 639 -12.27 -14.85 -0.03
CA SER A 639 -11.84 -16.22 0.24
C SER A 639 -12.86 -17.29 -0.18
N ASP A 640 -14.09 -16.90 -0.55
CA ASP A 640 -15.12 -17.85 -0.96
C ASP A 640 -14.80 -18.44 -2.33
N VAL A 641 -15.24 -19.67 -2.56
CA VAL A 641 -14.97 -20.40 -3.80
C VAL A 641 -16.23 -20.62 -4.63
N TYR A 642 -16.05 -20.45 -5.93
CA TYR A 642 -17.06 -20.67 -6.96
C TYR A 642 -16.78 -21.96 -7.74
N ASP A 643 -17.81 -22.62 -8.24
CA ASP A 643 -17.69 -23.64 -9.26
C ASP A 643 -17.22 -22.99 -10.57
N LEU A 644 -16.04 -23.37 -11.03
CA LEU A 644 -15.38 -22.79 -12.20
C LEU A 644 -15.94 -23.29 -13.54
N ALA A 645 -16.73 -24.34 -13.53
CA ALA A 645 -17.21 -25.02 -14.75
C ALA A 645 -16.05 -25.25 -15.75
N SER A 646 -16.21 -24.85 -17.02
CA SER A 646 -15.22 -25.08 -18.09
C SER A 646 -13.86 -24.40 -17.89
N ILE A 647 -13.70 -23.48 -16.97
CA ILE A 647 -12.36 -22.97 -16.61
C ILE A 647 -11.50 -24.12 -16.06
N THR A 648 -12.11 -25.21 -15.56
CA THR A 648 -11.41 -26.45 -15.20
C THR A 648 -10.49 -26.94 -16.32
N LYS A 649 -10.88 -26.78 -17.60
CA LYS A 649 -10.06 -27.18 -18.75
C LYS A 649 -8.69 -26.51 -18.72
N ILE A 650 -8.68 -25.17 -18.61
CA ILE A 650 -7.41 -24.39 -18.61
C ILE A 650 -6.73 -24.34 -17.24
N ALA A 651 -7.42 -24.69 -16.16
CA ALA A 651 -6.84 -24.65 -14.81
C ALA A 651 -6.33 -26.02 -14.32
N SER A 652 -6.78 -27.12 -14.94
CA SER A 652 -6.37 -28.50 -14.56
C SER A 652 -5.81 -29.29 -15.75
N THR A 653 -6.67 -29.58 -16.74
CA THR A 653 -6.33 -30.49 -17.84
C THR A 653 -5.19 -29.93 -18.69
N ILE A 654 -5.30 -28.70 -19.14
CA ILE A 654 -4.30 -28.09 -20.03
C ILE A 654 -2.92 -27.94 -19.36
N PRO A 655 -2.76 -27.40 -18.14
CA PRO A 655 -1.44 -27.38 -17.51
C PRO A 655 -0.87 -28.78 -17.27
N SER A 656 -1.72 -29.79 -17.00
CA SER A 656 -1.27 -31.18 -16.90
C SER A 656 -0.72 -31.71 -18.21
N LEU A 657 -1.42 -31.50 -19.32
CA LEU A 657 -0.95 -31.87 -20.66
C LEU A 657 0.31 -31.09 -21.08
N MET A 658 0.35 -29.78 -20.81
CA MET A 658 1.54 -28.96 -21.04
C MET A 658 2.76 -29.53 -20.32
N LYS A 659 2.60 -29.96 -19.06
CA LYS A 659 3.66 -30.56 -18.26
C LYS A 659 4.13 -31.86 -18.88
N LEU A 660 3.24 -32.74 -19.32
CA LEU A 660 3.58 -33.99 -20.01
C LEU A 660 4.24 -33.75 -21.37
N VAL A 661 3.89 -32.66 -22.08
CA VAL A 661 4.61 -32.25 -23.32
C VAL A 661 6.03 -31.78 -23.01
N ASP A 662 6.22 -30.97 -21.97
CA ASP A 662 7.55 -30.56 -21.53
C ASP A 662 8.45 -31.72 -21.10
N GLU A 663 7.84 -32.77 -20.57
CA GLU A 663 8.51 -34.03 -20.20
C GLU A 663 8.70 -35.01 -21.38
N ASN A 664 8.31 -34.64 -22.62
CA ASN A 664 8.30 -35.48 -23.81
C ASN A 664 7.51 -36.79 -23.68
N ARG A 665 6.49 -36.81 -22.82
CA ARG A 665 5.61 -37.96 -22.55
C ARG A 665 4.26 -37.88 -23.26
N PHE A 666 3.93 -36.72 -23.88
CA PHE A 666 2.68 -36.47 -24.58
C PHE A 666 2.93 -35.58 -25.80
N SER A 667 2.15 -35.78 -26.87
CA SER A 667 2.29 -35.02 -28.11
C SER A 667 0.92 -34.56 -28.63
N LEU A 668 0.82 -33.32 -29.03
CA LEU A 668 -0.38 -32.72 -29.69
C LEU A 668 -0.63 -33.36 -31.09
N GLN A 669 0.39 -33.91 -31.72
CA GLN A 669 0.34 -34.52 -33.05
C GLN A 669 0.04 -36.02 -33.03
N ALA A 670 -0.11 -36.59 -31.85
CA ALA A 670 -0.44 -38.01 -31.74
C ALA A 670 -1.94 -38.25 -31.86
N ASN A 671 -2.34 -39.42 -32.32
CA ASN A 671 -3.70 -39.89 -32.28
C ASN A 671 -4.12 -40.32 -30.87
N LEU A 672 -5.41 -40.17 -30.53
CA LEU A 672 -5.96 -40.56 -29.24
C LEU A 672 -5.71 -42.05 -28.95
N GLY A 673 -5.85 -42.90 -29.99
CA GLY A 673 -5.58 -44.37 -29.87
C GLY A 673 -4.15 -44.73 -29.52
N TYR A 674 -3.18 -43.83 -29.59
CA TYR A 674 -1.84 -44.03 -29.08
C TYR A 674 -1.80 -44.10 -27.54
N TYR A 675 -2.71 -43.38 -26.90
CA TYR A 675 -2.75 -43.27 -25.43
C TYR A 675 -3.85 -44.10 -24.76
N LEU A 676 -4.91 -44.47 -25.53
CA LEU A 676 -6.05 -45.26 -25.06
C LEU A 676 -6.27 -46.52 -25.91
N ASN A 677 -6.58 -47.61 -25.26
CA ASN A 677 -6.91 -48.85 -25.96
C ASN A 677 -8.36 -48.81 -26.50
N ILE A 678 -8.56 -48.13 -27.63
CA ILE A 678 -9.85 -47.90 -28.28
C ILE A 678 -9.80 -48.23 -29.78
N GLN A 679 -9.10 -49.33 -30.14
CA GLN A 679 -8.77 -49.69 -31.53
C GLN A 679 -9.99 -49.77 -32.47
N ASN A 680 -11.13 -50.24 -31.97
CA ASN A 680 -12.38 -50.41 -32.75
C ASN A 680 -13.29 -49.18 -32.79
N SER A 681 -12.85 -48.06 -32.20
CA SER A 681 -13.62 -46.81 -32.16
C SER A 681 -13.24 -45.88 -33.29
N ASN A 682 -14.25 -45.14 -33.82
CA ASN A 682 -14.05 -44.02 -34.74
C ASN A 682 -13.24 -42.87 -34.11
N LYS A 683 -13.01 -42.89 -32.79
CA LYS A 683 -12.16 -41.92 -32.04
C LYS A 683 -10.67 -42.27 -32.06
N HIS A 684 -10.31 -43.50 -32.48
CA HIS A 684 -8.90 -43.98 -32.43
C HIS A 684 -7.94 -43.07 -33.22
N GLN A 685 -8.37 -42.55 -34.36
CA GLN A 685 -7.54 -41.74 -35.25
C GLN A 685 -7.64 -40.22 -34.98
N LEU A 686 -8.47 -39.79 -34.01
CA LEU A 686 -8.61 -38.34 -33.70
C LEU A 686 -7.28 -37.79 -33.18
N LEU A 687 -6.81 -36.69 -33.74
CA LEU A 687 -5.62 -35.98 -33.29
C LEU A 687 -5.91 -35.25 -31.98
N ILE A 688 -4.97 -35.32 -31.06
CA ILE A 688 -5.09 -34.60 -29.76
C ILE A 688 -5.28 -33.10 -29.98
N LYS A 689 -4.57 -32.51 -30.94
CA LYS A 689 -4.71 -31.10 -31.29
C LYS A 689 -6.15 -30.74 -31.67
N ASP A 690 -6.80 -31.57 -32.48
CA ASP A 690 -8.15 -31.32 -32.96
C ASP A 690 -9.17 -31.47 -31.83
N ILE A 691 -8.97 -32.44 -30.93
CA ILE A 691 -9.79 -32.59 -29.71
C ILE A 691 -9.70 -31.33 -28.83
N LEU A 692 -8.49 -30.83 -28.58
CA LEU A 692 -8.26 -29.67 -27.74
C LEU A 692 -8.78 -28.37 -28.34
N ALA A 693 -8.77 -28.24 -29.67
CA ALA A 693 -9.32 -27.10 -30.39
C ALA A 693 -10.80 -27.23 -30.74
N HIS A 694 -11.48 -28.31 -30.31
CA HIS A 694 -12.89 -28.60 -30.62
C HIS A 694 -13.15 -28.74 -32.13
N GLN A 695 -12.19 -29.30 -32.87
CA GLN A 695 -12.24 -29.51 -34.33
C GLN A 695 -12.33 -30.98 -34.70
N ALA A 696 -12.50 -31.89 -33.74
CA ALA A 696 -12.40 -33.33 -33.92
C ALA A 696 -13.74 -34.00 -34.33
N GLY A 697 -14.79 -33.25 -34.67
CA GLY A 697 -16.10 -33.81 -35.01
C GLY A 697 -16.84 -34.49 -33.84
N LEU A 698 -16.43 -34.27 -32.61
CA LEU A 698 -17.13 -34.81 -31.45
C LEU A 698 -18.42 -34.03 -31.19
N GLN A 699 -19.50 -34.76 -30.80
CA GLN A 699 -20.75 -34.14 -30.35
C GLN A 699 -20.47 -33.19 -29.18
N SER A 700 -21.27 -32.10 -29.08
CA SER A 700 -21.09 -31.10 -28.02
C SER A 700 -21.22 -31.71 -26.64
N TRP A 701 -22.20 -32.59 -26.41
CA TRP A 701 -22.56 -33.10 -25.12
C TRP A 701 -23.49 -34.32 -25.24
N ILE A 702 -23.39 -35.26 -24.30
CA ILE A 702 -24.29 -36.42 -24.15
C ILE A 702 -24.92 -36.32 -22.74
N PRO A 703 -26.26 -36.31 -22.62
CA PRO A 703 -26.96 -36.22 -21.35
C PRO A 703 -26.97 -37.56 -20.59
N PHE A 704 -25.83 -38.05 -20.15
CA PHE A 704 -25.61 -39.34 -19.50
C PHE A 704 -26.59 -39.60 -18.35
N TYR A 705 -26.90 -38.55 -17.55
CA TYR A 705 -27.81 -38.65 -16.41
C TYR A 705 -29.24 -39.08 -16.80
N LYS A 706 -29.73 -38.74 -18.03
CA LYS A 706 -31.11 -39.08 -18.46
C LYS A 706 -31.33 -40.58 -18.46
N LYS A 707 -30.34 -41.39 -18.81
CA LYS A 707 -30.46 -42.87 -18.81
C LYS A 707 -30.53 -43.42 -17.38
N THR A 708 -30.19 -42.63 -16.36
CA THR A 708 -30.20 -43.04 -14.94
C THR A 708 -31.51 -42.65 -14.23
N LEU A 709 -32.43 -42.05 -14.97
CA LEU A 709 -33.70 -41.60 -14.42
C LEU A 709 -34.86 -42.48 -14.88
N TYR A 710 -35.87 -42.68 -14.03
CA TYR A 710 -37.22 -43.06 -14.42
C TYR A 710 -38.01 -41.79 -14.73
N LYS A 711 -38.73 -41.80 -15.84
CA LYS A 711 -39.76 -40.79 -16.15
C LYS A 711 -41.12 -41.33 -15.75
N ASP A 712 -41.76 -40.69 -14.78
CA ASP A 712 -43.16 -40.90 -14.50
C ASP A 712 -44.00 -40.20 -15.60
N SER A 713 -44.64 -40.98 -16.45
CA SER A 713 -45.42 -40.45 -17.57
C SER A 713 -46.70 -39.74 -17.12
N ILE A 714 -47.22 -40.03 -15.93
CA ILE A 714 -48.44 -39.43 -15.39
C ILE A 714 -48.19 -38.10 -14.74
N LEU A 715 -47.15 -38.07 -13.85
CA LEU A 715 -46.78 -36.88 -13.08
C LEU A 715 -45.79 -35.99 -13.83
N ASN A 716 -45.26 -36.44 -14.97
CA ASN A 716 -44.17 -35.80 -15.72
C ASN A 716 -42.96 -35.43 -14.84
N THR A 717 -42.68 -36.27 -13.85
CA THR A 717 -41.55 -36.11 -12.93
C THR A 717 -40.46 -37.13 -13.24
N PHE A 718 -39.22 -36.83 -12.76
CA PHE A 718 -38.09 -37.73 -12.88
C PHE A 718 -37.66 -38.22 -11.49
N SER A 719 -37.34 -39.49 -11.37
CA SER A 719 -36.77 -40.09 -10.16
C SER A 719 -35.50 -40.90 -10.49
N LEU A 720 -34.58 -40.97 -9.55
CA LEU A 720 -33.32 -41.75 -9.68
C LEU A 720 -33.69 -43.25 -9.71
N ARG A 721 -32.97 -44.04 -10.55
CA ARG A 721 -33.12 -45.49 -10.59
C ARG A 721 -32.42 -46.12 -9.38
N ASP A 722 -33.14 -46.90 -8.57
CA ASP A 722 -32.58 -47.56 -7.38
C ASP A 722 -31.49 -48.60 -7.73
N THR A 723 -31.48 -49.11 -8.98
CA THR A 723 -30.39 -49.97 -9.47
C THR A 723 -29.08 -49.24 -9.70
N LEU A 724 -29.12 -47.90 -9.81
CA LEU A 724 -27.93 -47.08 -10.07
C LEU A 724 -27.63 -46.12 -8.93
N TYR A 725 -28.57 -45.88 -8.02
CA TYR A 725 -28.36 -44.92 -6.91
C TYR A 725 -28.78 -45.48 -5.56
N SER A 726 -28.00 -45.11 -4.54
CA SER A 726 -28.27 -45.37 -3.14
C SER A 726 -28.24 -44.06 -2.34
N LYS A 727 -29.01 -44.00 -1.25
CA LYS A 727 -28.93 -42.93 -0.26
C LYS A 727 -27.72 -43.07 0.67
N PHE A 728 -27.11 -44.27 0.70
CA PHE A 728 -25.99 -44.60 1.58
C PHE A 728 -24.80 -45.01 0.78
N ARG A 729 -23.61 -44.61 1.22
CA ARG A 729 -22.34 -44.99 0.64
C ARG A 729 -22.07 -46.47 0.95
N SER A 730 -21.68 -47.23 -0.09
CA SER A 730 -21.28 -48.61 0.02
C SER A 730 -20.17 -48.95 -0.97
N LEU A 731 -19.63 -50.19 -0.97
CA LEU A 731 -18.68 -50.64 -1.99
C LEU A 731 -19.30 -50.70 -3.39
N GLU A 732 -20.59 -50.93 -3.48
CA GLU A 732 -21.34 -50.95 -4.72
C GLU A 732 -21.71 -49.52 -5.18
N PHE A 733 -21.96 -48.62 -4.25
CA PHE A 733 -22.32 -47.20 -4.49
C PHE A 733 -21.29 -46.23 -3.85
N PRO A 734 -20.05 -46.17 -4.34
CA PRO A 734 -18.99 -45.35 -3.74
C PRO A 734 -18.98 -43.90 -4.20
N ILE A 735 -19.62 -43.57 -5.33
CA ILE A 735 -19.48 -42.31 -6.04
C ILE A 735 -20.53 -41.30 -5.56
N GLU A 736 -20.14 -40.36 -4.75
CA GLU A 736 -21.03 -39.31 -4.24
C GLU A 736 -21.25 -38.23 -5.33
N VAL A 737 -22.48 -38.09 -5.83
CA VAL A 737 -22.90 -37.13 -6.86
C VAL A 737 -23.59 -35.88 -6.27
N ALA A 738 -24.19 -36.01 -5.11
CA ALA A 738 -24.80 -34.97 -4.30
C ALA A 738 -24.95 -35.44 -2.85
N ASP A 739 -25.51 -34.61 -1.97
CA ASP A 739 -25.74 -35.00 -0.57
C ASP A 739 -26.72 -36.17 -0.49
N SER A 740 -26.28 -37.26 0.14
CA SER A 740 -27.06 -38.50 0.26
C SER A 740 -27.53 -39.11 -1.09
N VAL A 741 -26.73 -38.92 -2.15
CA VAL A 741 -26.93 -39.51 -3.48
C VAL A 741 -25.62 -40.15 -3.97
N PHE A 742 -25.56 -41.48 -3.95
CA PHE A 742 -24.39 -42.25 -4.32
C PHE A 742 -24.66 -43.10 -5.56
N LEU A 743 -23.79 -42.98 -6.58
CA LEU A 743 -23.89 -43.68 -7.86
C LEU A 743 -23.12 -44.98 -7.81
N HIS A 744 -23.61 -46.00 -8.52
CA HIS A 744 -23.00 -47.31 -8.71
C HIS A 744 -21.64 -47.19 -9.36
N PHE A 745 -20.67 -47.97 -8.87
CA PHE A 745 -19.24 -47.92 -9.26
C PHE A 745 -18.99 -48.12 -10.76
N SER A 746 -19.81 -48.88 -11.47
CA SER A 746 -19.61 -49.21 -12.91
C SER A 746 -20.13 -48.13 -13.87
N TYR A 747 -20.83 -47.10 -13.39
CA TYR A 747 -21.46 -46.15 -14.31
C TYR A 747 -20.46 -45.22 -15.04
N PRO A 748 -19.32 -44.83 -14.49
CA PRO A 748 -18.27 -44.15 -15.25
C PRO A 748 -17.78 -44.89 -16.48
N ASP A 749 -17.67 -46.24 -16.43
CA ASP A 749 -17.33 -47.07 -17.58
C ASP A 749 -18.44 -47.01 -18.64
N SER A 750 -19.69 -47.01 -18.21
CA SER A 750 -20.84 -46.84 -19.13
C SER A 750 -20.81 -45.51 -19.85
N ILE A 751 -20.42 -44.38 -19.14
CA ILE A 751 -20.23 -43.06 -19.75
C ILE A 751 -19.11 -43.12 -20.80
N PHE A 752 -17.96 -43.73 -20.45
CA PHE A 752 -16.83 -43.88 -21.35
C PHE A 752 -17.24 -44.63 -22.63
N ASN A 753 -17.93 -45.75 -22.48
CA ASN A 753 -18.40 -46.57 -23.62
C ASN A 753 -19.40 -45.77 -24.51
N GLN A 754 -20.34 -45.03 -23.90
CA GLN A 754 -21.28 -44.18 -24.66
C GLN A 754 -20.53 -43.09 -25.47
N ILE A 755 -19.42 -42.59 -25.00
CA ILE A 755 -18.59 -41.61 -25.76
C ILE A 755 -17.88 -42.35 -26.90
N ILE A 756 -17.27 -43.52 -26.64
CA ILE A 756 -16.52 -44.30 -27.60
C ILE A 756 -17.40 -44.80 -28.77
N GLU A 757 -18.66 -45.14 -28.50
CA GLU A 757 -19.64 -45.64 -29.47
C GLU A 757 -20.41 -44.52 -30.18
N SER A 758 -20.34 -43.25 -29.69
CA SER A 758 -21.08 -42.17 -30.32
C SER A 758 -20.59 -41.87 -31.73
N ASP A 759 -21.49 -41.37 -32.59
CA ASP A 759 -21.15 -40.94 -33.93
C ASP A 759 -20.31 -39.65 -33.92
N LEU A 760 -19.40 -39.50 -34.88
CA LEU A 760 -18.75 -38.25 -35.19
C LEU A 760 -19.67 -37.37 -36.06
N LEU A 761 -19.62 -36.08 -35.85
CA LEU A 761 -20.20 -35.06 -36.73
C LEU A 761 -19.34 -34.90 -38.00
N LEU A 762 -19.77 -34.01 -38.89
CA LEU A 762 -18.98 -33.70 -40.10
C LEU A 762 -17.57 -33.25 -39.74
N GLU A 763 -16.60 -33.71 -40.54
CA GLU A 763 -15.18 -33.33 -40.38
C GLU A 763 -15.00 -31.83 -40.69
N ASN A 764 -14.06 -31.20 -39.99
CA ASN A 764 -13.63 -29.80 -40.17
C ASN A 764 -14.60 -28.71 -39.71
N GLU A 765 -15.66 -29.04 -38.97
CA GLU A 765 -16.52 -28.05 -38.36
C GLU A 765 -16.15 -27.82 -36.88
N TYR A 766 -16.11 -26.53 -36.48
CA TYR A 766 -15.94 -26.17 -35.09
C TYR A 766 -17.20 -26.51 -34.27
N VAL A 767 -17.10 -27.46 -33.37
CA VAL A 767 -18.17 -27.82 -32.45
C VAL A 767 -17.58 -27.90 -31.01
N TYR A 768 -17.94 -26.92 -30.17
CA TYR A 768 -17.52 -26.98 -28.78
C TYR A 768 -18.00 -28.28 -28.11
N SER A 769 -17.07 -29.11 -27.66
CA SER A 769 -17.34 -30.44 -27.11
C SER A 769 -16.65 -30.66 -25.78
N ASP A 770 -17.40 -31.15 -24.79
CA ASP A 770 -16.84 -31.67 -23.53
C ASP A 770 -16.35 -33.11 -23.64
N LEU A 771 -16.83 -33.89 -24.61
CA LEU A 771 -16.57 -35.32 -24.71
C LEU A 771 -15.06 -35.63 -24.84
N GLY A 772 -14.32 -34.82 -25.60
CA GLY A 772 -12.87 -35.00 -25.73
C GLY A 772 -12.15 -34.92 -24.40
N TYR A 773 -12.58 -34.05 -23.49
CA TYR A 773 -11.97 -33.92 -22.16
C TYR A 773 -12.28 -35.10 -21.25
N TYR A 774 -13.45 -35.76 -21.37
CA TYR A 774 -13.68 -37.05 -20.69
C TYR A 774 -12.64 -38.08 -21.11
N LEU A 775 -12.27 -38.12 -22.41
CA LEU A 775 -11.26 -39.05 -22.91
C LEU A 775 -9.83 -38.67 -22.52
N LEU A 776 -9.53 -37.39 -22.33
CA LEU A 776 -8.19 -36.91 -21.90
C LEU A 776 -7.89 -37.19 -20.43
N LYS A 777 -8.93 -37.31 -19.56
CA LYS A 777 -8.71 -37.68 -18.15
C LYS A 777 -7.92 -38.95 -17.99
N PRO A 778 -8.37 -40.14 -18.50
CA PRO A 778 -7.63 -41.35 -18.40
C PRO A 778 -6.27 -41.30 -19.13
N VAL A 779 -6.11 -40.48 -20.19
CA VAL A 779 -4.79 -40.28 -20.82
C VAL A 779 -3.80 -39.71 -19.82
N ILE A 780 -4.16 -38.63 -19.11
CA ILE A 780 -3.28 -38.00 -18.11
C ILE A 780 -2.96 -39.01 -16.99
N GLU A 781 -3.97 -39.66 -16.46
CA GLU A 781 -3.83 -40.61 -15.36
C GLU A 781 -3.00 -41.86 -15.74
N ASN A 782 -3.18 -42.39 -16.97
CA ASN A 782 -2.37 -43.47 -17.48
C ASN A 782 -0.89 -43.13 -17.66
N ILE A 783 -0.59 -41.95 -18.15
CA ILE A 783 0.78 -41.50 -18.39
C ILE A 783 1.43 -41.13 -17.05
N SER A 784 0.75 -40.35 -16.20
CA SER A 784 1.32 -39.83 -14.94
C SER A 784 1.37 -40.86 -13.81
N LYS A 785 0.48 -41.86 -13.83
CA LYS A 785 0.21 -42.81 -12.75
C LYS A 785 -0.35 -42.19 -11.48
N LEU A 786 -0.88 -40.97 -11.59
CA LEU A 786 -1.56 -40.21 -10.53
C LEU A 786 -2.97 -39.87 -10.99
N SER A 787 -3.89 -39.67 -10.04
CA SER A 787 -5.18 -39.07 -10.35
C SER A 787 -4.96 -37.64 -10.92
N LEU A 788 -5.90 -37.17 -11.73
CA LEU A 788 -5.84 -35.78 -12.27
C LEU A 788 -5.75 -34.75 -11.15
N GLU A 789 -6.50 -34.95 -10.06
CA GLU A 789 -6.47 -34.10 -8.87
C GLU A 789 -5.07 -34.07 -8.22
N ASP A 790 -4.46 -35.24 -8.00
CA ASP A 790 -3.14 -35.33 -7.37
C ASP A 790 -2.04 -34.78 -8.27
N TYR A 791 -2.12 -35.08 -9.59
CA TYR A 791 -1.15 -34.59 -10.57
C TYR A 791 -1.10 -33.06 -10.64
N THR A 792 -2.27 -32.40 -10.68
CA THR A 792 -2.35 -30.93 -10.70
C THR A 792 -1.92 -30.31 -9.37
N ASN A 793 -2.33 -30.90 -8.26
CA ASN A 793 -1.95 -30.45 -6.92
C ASN A 793 -0.42 -30.50 -6.72
N PHE A 794 0.20 -31.60 -7.08
CA PHE A 794 1.65 -31.81 -6.92
C PHE A 794 2.48 -30.90 -7.82
N ASN A 795 2.09 -30.74 -9.11
CA ASN A 795 2.89 -29.99 -10.06
C ASN A 795 2.67 -28.47 -9.99
N PHE A 796 1.46 -28.01 -9.57
CA PHE A 796 1.09 -26.62 -9.68
C PHE A 796 0.53 -26.03 -8.38
N TYR A 797 -0.61 -26.53 -7.85
CA TYR A 797 -1.40 -25.77 -6.89
C TYR A 797 -0.68 -25.50 -5.57
N LYS A 798 -0.07 -26.54 -4.99
CA LYS A 798 0.69 -26.39 -3.72
C LYS A 798 1.88 -25.46 -3.88
N LYS A 799 2.64 -25.60 -4.97
CA LYS A 799 3.85 -24.80 -5.23
C LYS A 799 3.54 -23.32 -5.51
N LEU A 800 2.38 -23.06 -6.14
CA LEU A 800 1.88 -21.71 -6.42
C LEU A 800 1.20 -21.08 -5.19
N GLY A 801 0.99 -21.81 -4.10
CA GLY A 801 0.25 -21.34 -2.92
C GLY A 801 -1.25 -21.14 -3.20
N MET A 802 -1.86 -22.03 -4.01
CA MET A 802 -3.26 -21.95 -4.43
C MET A 802 -4.14 -22.88 -3.59
N GLU A 803 -4.28 -22.59 -2.31
CA GLU A 803 -5.00 -23.43 -1.34
C GLU A 803 -6.54 -23.47 -1.54
N ASN A 804 -7.09 -22.48 -2.23
CA ASN A 804 -8.54 -22.39 -2.49
C ASN A 804 -8.93 -23.04 -3.81
N LEU A 805 -7.95 -23.23 -4.73
CA LEU A 805 -8.19 -23.89 -6.01
C LEU A 805 -8.04 -25.40 -5.86
N GLY A 806 -9.00 -26.16 -6.35
CA GLY A 806 -8.96 -27.63 -6.37
C GLY A 806 -10.34 -28.27 -6.50
N TYR A 807 -10.31 -29.57 -6.68
CA TYR A 807 -11.51 -30.41 -6.71
C TYR A 807 -12.09 -30.63 -5.31
N LEU A 808 -13.30 -31.13 -5.22
CA LEU A 808 -13.95 -31.63 -4.01
C LEU A 808 -13.88 -30.64 -2.83
N PRO A 809 -14.35 -29.38 -2.96
CA PRO A 809 -14.16 -28.34 -1.97
C PRO A 809 -14.74 -28.69 -0.59
N ARG A 810 -15.79 -29.54 -0.50
CA ARG A 810 -16.38 -30.00 0.77
C ARG A 810 -15.41 -30.79 1.63
N LYS A 811 -14.38 -31.42 1.04
CA LYS A 811 -13.33 -32.15 1.77
C LYS A 811 -12.25 -31.24 2.32
N ARG A 812 -12.13 -30.02 1.80
CA ARG A 812 -11.01 -29.08 2.06
C ARG A 812 -11.41 -27.80 2.78
N LEU A 813 -12.64 -27.34 2.57
CA LEU A 813 -13.13 -26.03 3.01
C LEU A 813 -14.42 -26.19 3.80
N SER A 814 -14.70 -25.22 4.70
CA SER A 814 -16.00 -25.15 5.36
C SER A 814 -17.11 -24.79 4.37
N LEU A 815 -18.29 -25.33 4.58
CA LEU A 815 -19.46 -25.04 3.73
C LEU A 815 -19.80 -23.53 3.68
N SER A 816 -19.47 -22.78 4.73
CA SER A 816 -19.69 -21.33 4.78
C SER A 816 -18.90 -20.56 3.72
N ARG A 817 -17.79 -21.13 3.23
CA ARG A 817 -16.91 -20.54 2.20
C ARG A 817 -17.25 -20.98 0.78
N ILE A 818 -18.20 -21.89 0.60
CA ILE A 818 -18.55 -22.41 -0.72
C ILE A 818 -19.82 -21.71 -1.20
N ILE A 819 -19.78 -21.12 -2.38
CA ILE A 819 -20.93 -20.45 -2.99
C ILE A 819 -21.90 -21.50 -3.55
N PRO A 820 -23.21 -21.43 -3.29
CA PRO A 820 -24.19 -22.29 -3.93
C PRO A 820 -24.25 -22.03 -5.45
N THR A 821 -24.37 -23.09 -6.23
CA THR A 821 -24.33 -23.00 -7.69
C THR A 821 -25.72 -22.93 -8.32
N GLU A 822 -26.61 -23.90 -8.04
CA GLU A 822 -27.99 -23.90 -8.52
C GLU A 822 -28.92 -24.79 -7.66
N ASN A 823 -30.24 -24.73 -7.87
CA ASN A 823 -31.20 -25.74 -7.41
C ASN A 823 -31.40 -26.74 -8.56
N ASP A 824 -30.77 -27.91 -8.45
CA ASP A 824 -30.94 -28.97 -9.45
C ASP A 824 -32.25 -29.75 -9.21
N PHE A 825 -33.30 -29.36 -9.88
CA PHE A 825 -34.62 -30.03 -9.80
C PHE A 825 -34.78 -31.25 -10.74
N ILE A 826 -33.86 -31.41 -11.70
CA ILE A 826 -33.98 -32.40 -12.75
C ILE A 826 -33.28 -33.70 -12.39
N PHE A 827 -32.05 -33.61 -11.87
CA PHE A 827 -31.17 -34.77 -11.61
C PHE A 827 -31.06 -35.11 -10.13
N ARG A 828 -30.58 -34.15 -9.31
CA ARG A 828 -30.22 -34.41 -7.92
C ARG A 828 -31.27 -33.99 -6.90
N GLY A 829 -32.28 -33.22 -7.30
CA GLY A 829 -33.43 -32.82 -6.48
C GLY A 829 -33.08 -31.93 -5.29
N GLN A 830 -31.97 -31.20 -5.34
CA GLN A 830 -31.45 -30.41 -4.20
C GLN A 830 -30.64 -29.22 -4.61
N LEU A 831 -30.34 -28.33 -3.62
CA LEU A 831 -29.39 -27.23 -3.78
C LEU A 831 -27.96 -27.77 -3.93
N ILE A 832 -27.33 -27.44 -5.03
CA ILE A 832 -25.93 -27.82 -5.29
C ILE A 832 -24.99 -26.81 -4.64
N LYS A 833 -24.32 -27.28 -3.58
CA LYS A 833 -23.34 -26.50 -2.81
C LYS A 833 -22.11 -27.33 -2.49
N GLY A 834 -21.00 -27.02 -3.18
CA GLY A 834 -19.73 -27.75 -3.05
C GLY A 834 -19.71 -29.11 -3.76
N TYR A 835 -20.72 -29.41 -4.51
CA TYR A 835 -20.71 -30.44 -5.57
C TYR A 835 -20.62 -29.72 -6.92
N VAL A 836 -19.95 -30.35 -7.90
CA VAL A 836 -19.83 -29.80 -9.24
C VAL A 836 -21.22 -29.66 -9.88
N HIS A 837 -21.47 -28.54 -10.56
CA HIS A 837 -22.69 -28.30 -11.31
C HIS A 837 -22.87 -29.32 -12.44
N ASP A 838 -21.80 -29.55 -13.22
CA ASP A 838 -21.82 -30.46 -14.34
C ASP A 838 -22.21 -31.88 -13.91
N MET A 839 -23.33 -32.37 -14.51
CA MET A 839 -23.92 -33.63 -14.13
C MET A 839 -23.02 -34.83 -14.48
N GLY A 840 -22.32 -34.76 -15.63
CA GLY A 840 -21.38 -35.79 -16.04
C GLY A 840 -20.14 -35.84 -15.15
N ALA A 841 -19.54 -34.70 -14.83
CA ALA A 841 -18.42 -34.63 -13.89
C ALA A 841 -18.84 -35.12 -12.49
N ALA A 842 -20.06 -34.85 -12.03
CA ALA A 842 -20.60 -35.37 -10.78
C ALA A 842 -20.63 -36.93 -10.77
N MET A 843 -20.97 -37.54 -11.89
CA MET A 843 -20.97 -38.99 -12.06
C MET A 843 -19.56 -39.64 -12.06
N PHE A 844 -18.50 -38.81 -12.21
CA PHE A 844 -17.10 -39.19 -11.95
C PHE A 844 -16.64 -38.83 -10.53
N GLY A 845 -17.58 -38.63 -9.60
CA GLY A 845 -17.27 -38.27 -8.21
C GLY A 845 -16.78 -36.82 -8.03
N GLY A 846 -17.08 -35.94 -8.99
CA GLY A 846 -16.73 -34.52 -8.94
C GLY A 846 -15.37 -34.15 -9.52
N VAL A 847 -14.61 -35.11 -10.07
CA VAL A 847 -13.29 -34.87 -10.68
C VAL A 847 -13.36 -35.11 -12.19
N GLY A 848 -13.74 -34.09 -12.93
CA GLY A 848 -13.78 -34.11 -14.40
C GLY A 848 -12.64 -33.31 -15.03
N ALA A 849 -12.19 -33.69 -16.23
CA ALA A 849 -11.20 -32.91 -16.96
C ALA A 849 -11.80 -31.68 -17.64
N HIS A 850 -13.12 -31.60 -17.78
CA HIS A 850 -13.87 -30.50 -18.38
C HIS A 850 -14.52 -29.56 -17.33
N ALA A 851 -14.82 -30.08 -16.13
CA ALA A 851 -15.49 -29.38 -15.03
C ALA A 851 -15.14 -30.02 -13.66
N GLY A 852 -15.41 -29.34 -12.55
CA GLY A 852 -15.24 -29.85 -11.19
C GLY A 852 -14.30 -29.07 -10.30
N LEU A 853 -13.51 -28.14 -10.84
CA LEU A 853 -12.70 -27.26 -10.02
C LEU A 853 -13.54 -26.16 -9.35
N PHE A 854 -13.14 -25.82 -8.15
CA PHE A 854 -13.60 -24.67 -7.40
C PHE A 854 -12.41 -23.77 -7.07
N SER A 855 -12.60 -22.43 -7.10
CA SER A 855 -11.57 -21.46 -6.75
C SER A 855 -12.16 -20.12 -6.34
N ASN A 856 -11.32 -19.29 -5.76
CA ASN A 856 -11.50 -17.83 -5.68
C ASN A 856 -10.72 -17.13 -6.81
N ALA A 857 -11.00 -15.83 -7.00
CA ALA A 857 -10.34 -15.07 -8.06
C ALA A 857 -8.83 -14.93 -7.85
N ASN A 858 -8.37 -14.84 -6.60
CA ASN A 858 -6.97 -14.64 -6.24
C ASN A 858 -6.08 -15.82 -6.65
N ASP A 859 -6.49 -17.05 -6.33
CA ASP A 859 -5.70 -18.23 -6.67
C ASP A 859 -5.68 -18.49 -8.18
N LEU A 860 -6.82 -18.25 -8.86
CA LEU A 860 -6.87 -18.38 -10.32
C LEU A 860 -5.98 -17.34 -11.02
N ALA A 861 -5.83 -16.13 -10.45
CA ALA A 861 -4.93 -15.11 -10.99
C ALA A 861 -3.45 -15.54 -10.92
N LYS A 862 -3.02 -16.26 -9.88
CA LYS A 862 -1.65 -16.80 -9.78
C LYS A 862 -1.34 -17.76 -10.94
N LEU A 863 -2.29 -18.63 -11.28
CA LEU A 863 -2.15 -19.56 -12.42
C LEU A 863 -2.09 -18.78 -13.74
N MET A 864 -2.99 -17.82 -13.95
CA MET A 864 -3.01 -17.00 -15.17
C MET A 864 -1.72 -16.17 -15.29
N ARG A 865 -1.17 -15.68 -14.17
CA ARG A 865 0.13 -14.99 -14.15
C ARG A 865 1.28 -15.92 -14.55
N MET A 866 1.28 -17.15 -14.08
CA MET A 866 2.27 -18.16 -14.49
C MET A 866 2.24 -18.36 -16.02
N PHE A 867 1.06 -18.50 -16.62
CA PHE A 867 0.94 -18.59 -18.08
C PHE A 867 1.40 -17.31 -18.78
N LEU A 868 0.96 -16.14 -18.32
CA LEU A 868 1.31 -14.84 -18.89
C LEU A 868 2.82 -14.57 -18.84
N ASN A 869 3.49 -15.05 -17.79
CA ASN A 869 4.94 -14.96 -17.60
C ASN A 869 5.71 -16.16 -18.20
N ASN A 870 5.20 -16.75 -19.28
CA ASN A 870 5.88 -17.81 -20.03
C ASN A 870 6.30 -19.01 -19.14
N GLY A 871 5.42 -19.41 -18.23
CA GLY A 871 5.60 -20.59 -17.38
C GLY A 871 6.47 -20.36 -16.13
N VAL A 872 6.73 -19.11 -15.75
CA VAL A 872 7.49 -18.76 -14.55
C VAL A 872 6.60 -18.04 -13.53
N TYR A 873 6.71 -18.44 -12.27
CA TYR A 873 6.10 -17.73 -11.13
C TYR A 873 6.98 -17.91 -9.89
N ALA A 874 7.12 -16.89 -9.07
CA ALA A 874 7.90 -16.93 -7.82
C ALA A 874 9.33 -17.46 -8.01
N ASP A 875 10.03 -16.96 -9.04
CA ASP A 875 11.40 -17.38 -9.41
C ASP A 875 11.53 -18.87 -9.76
N GLN A 876 10.40 -19.57 -9.95
CA GLN A 876 10.35 -20.99 -10.32
C GLN A 876 9.76 -21.17 -11.71
N ARG A 877 10.39 -22.02 -12.54
CA ARG A 877 9.85 -22.43 -13.84
C ARG A 877 8.99 -23.69 -13.68
N PHE A 878 7.72 -23.57 -14.05
CA PHE A 878 6.73 -24.64 -14.07
C PHE A 878 6.62 -25.28 -15.45
N LEU A 879 6.62 -24.44 -16.49
CA LEU A 879 6.47 -24.83 -17.89
C LEU A 879 7.46 -24.07 -18.77
N SER A 880 7.83 -24.65 -19.91
CA SER A 880 8.67 -23.96 -20.90
C SER A 880 7.84 -22.90 -21.67
N LYS A 881 8.52 -21.83 -22.11
CA LYS A 881 7.93 -20.81 -22.97
C LYS A 881 7.32 -21.40 -24.24
N ASN A 882 8.03 -22.33 -24.87
CA ASN A 882 7.61 -22.96 -26.13
C ASN A 882 6.28 -23.72 -25.96
N VAL A 883 6.11 -24.46 -24.85
CA VAL A 883 4.87 -25.19 -24.58
C VAL A 883 3.71 -24.20 -24.35
N ILE A 884 3.93 -23.13 -23.58
CA ILE A 884 2.88 -22.08 -23.40
C ILE A 884 2.43 -21.56 -24.77
N GLN A 885 3.36 -21.15 -25.62
CA GLN A 885 3.05 -20.63 -26.95
C GLN A 885 2.28 -21.63 -27.79
N ARG A 886 2.76 -22.89 -27.90
CA ARG A 886 2.08 -23.93 -28.67
C ARG A 886 0.63 -24.18 -28.27
N PHE A 887 0.29 -24.03 -26.98
CA PHE A 887 -1.07 -24.23 -26.51
C PHE A 887 -1.94 -22.96 -26.60
N THR A 888 -1.35 -21.76 -26.52
CA THR A 888 -2.09 -20.50 -26.60
C THR A 888 -2.23 -19.96 -28.02
N ASP A 889 -1.39 -20.40 -28.95
CA ASP A 889 -1.51 -20.04 -30.37
C ASP A 889 -2.80 -20.60 -30.96
N CYS A 890 -3.39 -19.85 -31.88
CA CYS A 890 -4.58 -20.28 -32.62
C CYS A 890 -4.22 -21.53 -33.46
N GLN A 891 -5.01 -22.58 -33.35
CA GLN A 891 -4.73 -23.84 -34.03
C GLN A 891 -5.32 -23.94 -35.44
N PHE A 892 -6.47 -23.28 -35.67
CA PHE A 892 -7.30 -23.40 -36.89
C PHE A 892 -7.94 -22.09 -37.28
N CYS A 893 -7.23 -20.96 -37.13
CA CYS A 893 -7.76 -19.64 -37.48
C CYS A 893 -8.20 -19.53 -38.96
N GLU A 894 -7.54 -20.28 -39.85
CA GLU A 894 -7.83 -20.35 -41.27
C GLU A 894 -9.16 -21.10 -41.58
N LEU A 895 -9.64 -21.87 -40.60
CA LEU A 895 -10.92 -22.62 -40.68
C LEU A 895 -12.00 -21.97 -39.77
N ASP A 896 -11.93 -20.66 -39.54
CA ASP A 896 -12.87 -19.89 -38.69
C ASP A 896 -12.94 -20.35 -37.23
N ASN A 897 -12.02 -21.16 -36.78
CA ASN A 897 -11.92 -21.60 -35.41
C ASN A 897 -10.81 -20.84 -34.66
N ARG A 898 -11.19 -19.89 -33.79
CA ARG A 898 -10.26 -19.04 -33.02
C ARG A 898 -9.47 -19.79 -31.93
N ARG A 899 -9.79 -21.05 -31.65
CA ARG A 899 -9.27 -21.76 -30.46
C ARG A 899 -7.76 -22.02 -30.53
N GLY A 900 -7.10 -21.86 -29.38
CA GLY A 900 -5.83 -22.53 -29.10
C GLY A 900 -6.03 -23.98 -28.71
N ALA A 901 -4.96 -24.69 -28.35
CA ALA A 901 -5.07 -26.04 -27.81
C ALA A 901 -5.60 -26.03 -26.36
N GLY A 902 -6.94 -25.92 -26.25
CA GLY A 902 -7.67 -25.86 -24.96
C GLY A 902 -7.99 -24.46 -24.48
N PHE A 903 -7.35 -23.41 -24.95
CA PHE A 903 -7.69 -22.03 -24.62
C PHE A 903 -8.71 -21.45 -25.60
N ASP A 904 -9.56 -20.55 -25.09
CA ASP A 904 -10.36 -19.66 -25.93
C ASP A 904 -9.53 -18.40 -26.25
N LYS A 905 -9.85 -17.77 -27.38
CA LYS A 905 -9.19 -16.57 -27.90
C LYS A 905 -10.24 -15.51 -28.29
N PRO A 906 -9.84 -14.26 -28.53
CA PRO A 906 -10.75 -13.25 -29.06
C PRO A 906 -11.41 -13.70 -30.37
N ALA A 907 -12.58 -13.14 -30.66
CA ALA A 907 -13.24 -13.33 -31.94
C ALA A 907 -12.30 -12.95 -33.09
N LEU A 908 -12.38 -13.68 -34.19
CA LEU A 908 -11.67 -13.33 -35.43
C LEU A 908 -12.26 -12.02 -35.99
N GLU A 909 -11.50 -11.30 -36.83
CA GLU A 909 -11.89 -9.95 -37.30
C GLU A 909 -13.27 -9.89 -37.98
N HIS A 910 -13.65 -10.95 -38.66
CA HIS A 910 -14.94 -11.07 -39.37
C HIS A 910 -16.07 -11.64 -38.52
N GLN A 911 -15.78 -12.11 -37.29
CA GLN A 911 -16.79 -12.68 -36.39
C GLN A 911 -17.41 -11.59 -35.52
N GLU A 912 -18.75 -11.63 -35.40
CA GLU A 912 -19.47 -10.80 -34.42
C GLU A 912 -19.60 -11.52 -33.06
N GLY A 913 -19.46 -10.78 -31.99
CA GLY A 913 -19.50 -11.30 -30.62
C GLY A 913 -18.21 -12.01 -30.20
N GLY A 914 -18.27 -12.72 -29.09
CA GLY A 914 -17.11 -13.45 -28.53
C GLY A 914 -17.04 -13.36 -27.01
N PRO A 915 -16.03 -13.97 -26.38
CA PRO A 915 -15.89 -13.96 -24.93
C PRO A 915 -15.31 -12.65 -24.38
N THR A 916 -14.81 -11.76 -25.25
CA THR A 916 -14.08 -10.55 -24.91
C THR A 916 -14.61 -9.32 -25.63
N CYS A 917 -14.17 -8.12 -25.20
CA CYS A 917 -14.28 -6.90 -26.01
C CYS A 917 -13.35 -6.99 -27.26
N LYS A 918 -13.54 -6.08 -28.22
CA LYS A 918 -12.63 -5.91 -29.37
C LYS A 918 -11.29 -5.23 -29.00
N CYS A 919 -11.14 -4.79 -27.77
CA CYS A 919 -10.02 -4.02 -27.26
C CYS A 919 -8.81 -4.88 -26.83
N VAL A 920 -8.98 -6.19 -26.68
CA VAL A 920 -7.91 -7.11 -26.28
C VAL A 920 -7.00 -7.45 -27.48
N SER A 921 -5.76 -7.83 -27.20
CA SER A 921 -4.83 -8.26 -28.26
C SER A 921 -5.21 -9.61 -28.85
N LYS A 922 -4.82 -9.85 -30.09
CA LYS A 922 -4.98 -11.17 -30.77
C LYS A 922 -4.23 -12.29 -30.04
N LEU A 923 -3.19 -11.94 -29.28
CA LEU A 923 -2.40 -12.90 -28.50
C LEU A 923 -3.09 -13.29 -27.21
N SER A 924 -4.13 -12.56 -26.78
CA SER A 924 -4.82 -12.84 -25.54
C SER A 924 -5.49 -14.22 -25.53
N PHE A 925 -5.63 -14.80 -24.35
CA PHE A 925 -6.15 -16.13 -24.15
C PHE A 925 -6.86 -16.29 -22.80
N GLY A 926 -7.78 -17.23 -22.74
CA GLY A 926 -8.49 -17.52 -21.50
C GLY A 926 -9.56 -18.58 -21.67
N HIS A 927 -10.54 -18.59 -20.79
CA HIS A 927 -11.76 -19.39 -20.91
C HIS A 927 -12.90 -18.82 -20.09
N SER A 928 -14.11 -19.02 -20.52
CA SER A 928 -15.34 -18.75 -19.75
C SER A 928 -15.94 -20.05 -19.20
N GLY A 929 -16.68 -19.95 -18.08
CA GLY A 929 -17.40 -21.06 -17.48
C GLY A 929 -18.90 -20.87 -17.51
N PHE A 930 -19.65 -21.98 -17.63
CA PHE A 930 -21.12 -21.99 -17.71
C PHE A 930 -21.77 -21.33 -16.48
N THR A 931 -21.17 -21.47 -15.32
CA THR A 931 -21.61 -20.87 -14.06
C THR A 931 -21.51 -19.34 -14.01
N GLY A 932 -20.98 -18.71 -15.06
CA GLY A 932 -20.82 -17.25 -15.17
C GLY A 932 -19.41 -16.76 -14.85
N THR A 933 -18.44 -17.65 -14.88
CA THR A 933 -17.03 -17.37 -14.59
C THR A 933 -16.23 -17.00 -15.85
N LEU A 934 -15.14 -16.23 -15.68
CA LEU A 934 -14.20 -15.86 -16.73
C LEU A 934 -12.79 -15.77 -16.13
N ALA A 935 -11.79 -16.28 -16.85
CA ALA A 935 -10.38 -16.06 -16.61
C ALA A 935 -9.70 -15.70 -17.92
N TRP A 936 -9.06 -14.54 -18.00
CA TRP A 936 -8.48 -14.02 -19.22
C TRP A 936 -7.12 -13.35 -18.96
N ALA A 937 -6.17 -13.52 -19.88
CA ALA A 937 -4.86 -12.89 -19.86
C ALA A 937 -4.49 -12.33 -21.22
N ASP A 938 -3.89 -11.15 -21.25
CA ASP A 938 -3.45 -10.47 -22.46
C ASP A 938 -1.92 -10.24 -22.40
N PRO A 939 -1.12 -10.94 -23.23
CA PRO A 939 0.33 -10.81 -23.24
C PRO A 939 0.87 -9.45 -23.66
N GLU A 940 0.16 -8.69 -24.52
CA GLU A 940 0.64 -7.38 -24.99
C GLU A 940 0.48 -6.30 -23.91
N THR A 941 -0.65 -6.29 -23.23
CA THR A 941 -0.95 -5.29 -22.20
C THR A 941 -0.55 -5.75 -20.80
N GLN A 942 -0.19 -7.04 -20.65
CA GLN A 942 0.09 -7.70 -19.36
C GLN A 942 -1.11 -7.68 -18.40
N ILE A 943 -2.35 -7.55 -18.90
CA ILE A 943 -3.57 -7.54 -18.10
C ILE A 943 -4.04 -8.98 -17.83
N ILE A 944 -4.41 -9.23 -16.58
CA ILE A 944 -5.16 -10.42 -16.13
C ILE A 944 -6.51 -9.92 -15.62
N TYR A 945 -7.59 -10.54 -16.11
CA TYR A 945 -8.94 -10.26 -15.67
C TYR A 945 -9.64 -11.55 -15.26
N ILE A 946 -10.09 -11.63 -14.00
CA ILE A 946 -10.85 -12.74 -13.43
C ILE A 946 -12.21 -12.22 -12.98
N PHE A 947 -13.26 -12.90 -13.41
CA PHE A 947 -14.63 -12.65 -12.97
C PHE A 947 -15.29 -13.97 -12.55
N LEU A 948 -15.73 -14.09 -11.31
CA LEU A 948 -16.38 -15.28 -10.78
C LEU A 948 -17.79 -14.93 -10.28
N SER A 949 -18.80 -15.65 -10.76
CA SER A 949 -20.19 -15.50 -10.28
C SER A 949 -20.92 -16.84 -10.28
N ASN A 950 -22.06 -16.88 -9.62
CA ASN A 950 -23.01 -18.01 -9.68
C ASN A 950 -24.29 -17.58 -10.42
N ARG A 951 -24.16 -17.10 -11.68
CA ARG A 951 -25.29 -16.61 -12.48
C ARG A 951 -26.42 -17.61 -12.60
N ILE A 952 -26.11 -18.91 -12.59
CA ILE A 952 -27.06 -19.99 -12.69
C ILE A 952 -27.83 -20.28 -11.39
N TYR A 953 -27.58 -19.53 -10.33
CA TYR A 953 -28.38 -19.61 -9.12
C TYR A 953 -29.62 -18.69 -9.23
N PRO A 954 -30.84 -19.18 -8.90
CA PRO A 954 -31.16 -20.55 -8.53
C PRO A 954 -31.36 -21.47 -9.73
N ASP A 955 -31.41 -20.94 -10.95
CA ASP A 955 -31.80 -21.65 -12.18
C ASP A 955 -30.82 -21.33 -13.34
N ALA A 956 -30.34 -22.38 -14.00
CA ALA A 956 -29.42 -22.31 -15.14
C ALA A 956 -29.98 -21.58 -16.37
N SER A 957 -31.30 -21.39 -16.48
CA SER A 957 -31.96 -20.62 -17.56
C SER A 957 -31.68 -19.12 -17.53
N ASN A 958 -31.13 -18.59 -16.41
CA ASN A 958 -30.76 -17.18 -16.30
C ASN A 958 -29.63 -16.79 -17.26
N LYS A 959 -29.95 -15.97 -18.29
CA LYS A 959 -29.01 -15.46 -19.31
C LYS A 959 -28.62 -13.99 -19.12
N LYS A 960 -29.15 -13.30 -18.10
CA LYS A 960 -28.99 -11.85 -17.91
C LYS A 960 -27.51 -11.39 -17.83
N LEU A 961 -26.62 -12.20 -17.27
CA LEU A 961 -25.18 -11.89 -17.28
C LEU A 961 -24.65 -11.68 -18.72
N LEU A 962 -25.12 -12.49 -19.68
CA LEU A 962 -24.69 -12.41 -21.07
C LEU A 962 -25.46 -11.28 -21.81
N GLU A 963 -26.77 -11.17 -21.60
CA GLU A 963 -27.61 -10.15 -22.22
C GLU A 963 -27.23 -8.73 -21.82
N MET A 964 -26.72 -8.55 -20.60
CA MET A 964 -26.24 -7.27 -20.07
C MET A 964 -24.75 -7.01 -20.36
N ASN A 965 -24.06 -7.88 -21.07
CA ASN A 965 -22.65 -7.74 -21.45
C ASN A 965 -21.68 -7.46 -20.27
N VAL A 966 -22.05 -7.78 -19.03
CA VAL A 966 -21.34 -7.35 -17.80
C VAL A 966 -19.82 -7.60 -17.86
N ARG A 967 -19.41 -8.79 -18.33
CA ARG A 967 -17.99 -9.18 -18.38
C ARG A 967 -17.21 -8.41 -19.45
N THR A 968 -17.80 -8.20 -20.61
CA THR A 968 -17.19 -7.47 -21.73
C THR A 968 -17.16 -5.97 -21.48
N ASP A 969 -18.18 -5.39 -20.86
CA ASP A 969 -18.21 -3.96 -20.50
C ASP A 969 -17.14 -3.63 -19.44
N ILE A 970 -16.97 -4.50 -18.43
CA ILE A 970 -15.86 -4.36 -17.47
C ILE A 970 -14.51 -4.46 -18.20
N MET A 971 -14.38 -5.40 -19.13
CA MET A 971 -13.16 -5.58 -19.91
C MET A 971 -12.86 -4.34 -20.77
N ASP A 972 -13.85 -3.75 -21.42
CA ASP A 972 -13.73 -2.49 -22.16
C ASP A 972 -13.20 -1.35 -21.28
N LEU A 973 -13.74 -1.21 -20.08
CA LEU A 973 -13.26 -0.20 -19.12
C LEU A 973 -11.79 -0.44 -18.75
N ILE A 974 -11.41 -1.68 -18.42
CA ILE A 974 -10.04 -2.03 -18.05
C ILE A 974 -9.06 -1.57 -19.15
N PHE A 975 -9.34 -1.92 -20.40
CA PHE A 975 -8.45 -1.59 -21.51
C PHE A 975 -8.50 -0.10 -21.89
N LYS A 976 -9.65 0.56 -21.74
CA LYS A 976 -9.79 2.01 -21.92
C LYS A 976 -8.89 2.78 -20.93
N TYR A 977 -8.99 2.46 -19.65
CA TYR A 977 -8.21 3.14 -18.60
C TYR A 977 -6.73 2.75 -18.66
N ASN A 978 -6.39 1.52 -19.10
CA ASN A 978 -5.01 1.12 -19.31
C ASN A 978 -4.34 1.89 -20.46
N LYS A 979 -5.05 2.21 -21.56
CA LYS A 979 -4.53 3.03 -22.65
C LYS A 979 -4.26 4.47 -22.24
N LEU A 980 -5.13 5.06 -21.43
CA LEU A 980 -4.95 6.42 -20.91
C LEU A 980 -3.68 6.55 -20.05
N SER A 981 -3.23 5.47 -19.42
CA SER A 981 -1.99 5.44 -18.63
C SER A 981 -0.71 5.40 -19.48
N VAL A 982 -0.77 4.93 -20.71
CA VAL A 982 0.40 4.82 -21.62
C VAL A 982 0.75 6.18 -22.23
N ASP A 983 -0.23 7.06 -22.42
CA ASP A 983 0.00 8.41 -22.95
C ASP A 983 0.56 9.39 -21.90
N SER A 984 0.66 9.00 -20.64
CA SER A 984 1.33 9.73 -19.57
C SER A 984 2.81 9.34 -19.45
N ILE A 985 3.60 9.56 -20.51
CA ILE A 985 5.08 9.49 -20.47
C ILE A 985 5.60 10.57 -19.49
N PRO A 986 6.68 10.32 -18.73
CA PRO A 986 7.11 11.21 -17.68
C PRO A 986 7.34 12.63 -18.21
N VAL A 987 6.51 13.52 -17.73
CA VAL A 987 6.55 14.94 -18.05
C VAL A 987 7.85 15.51 -17.51
N SER A 988 8.67 16.08 -18.38
CA SER A 988 9.88 16.80 -17.99
C SER A 988 9.50 18.00 -17.09
N LYS A 989 10.41 18.42 -16.22
CA LYS A 989 10.25 19.53 -15.26
C LYS A 989 9.54 20.78 -15.86
N ASN A 990 9.67 21.03 -17.17
CA ASN A 990 9.05 22.17 -17.88
C ASN A 990 7.59 21.93 -18.31
N GLN A 991 7.05 20.72 -18.21
CA GLN A 991 5.66 20.39 -18.54
C GLN A 991 4.77 20.35 -17.30
N LEU A 992 5.31 20.10 -16.10
CA LEU A 992 4.58 20.20 -14.84
C LEU A 992 4.06 21.64 -14.61
N ASP A 993 4.87 22.65 -14.91
CA ASP A 993 4.47 24.06 -14.78
C ASP A 993 3.34 24.46 -15.73
N LYS A 994 3.18 23.78 -16.88
CA LYS A 994 2.09 24.04 -17.83
C LYS A 994 0.79 23.29 -17.51
N LEU A 995 0.84 22.16 -16.80
CA LEU A 995 -0.33 21.40 -16.41
C LEU A 995 -1.11 22.05 -15.24
N PHE A 996 -0.41 22.79 -14.38
CA PHE A 996 -1.03 23.51 -13.28
C PHE A 996 -1.67 24.85 -13.69
N LEU A 997 -1.39 25.36 -14.92
CA LEU A 997 -1.88 26.66 -15.41
C LEU A 997 -3.11 26.58 -16.34
N ASN A 998 -3.48 25.40 -16.85
CA ASN A 998 -4.59 25.26 -17.79
C ASN A 998 -5.44 24.01 -17.52
N LYS A 999 -6.40 24.10 -16.61
CA LYS A 999 -7.65 23.31 -16.71
C LYS A 999 -8.81 24.06 -16.06
N ASN A 1000 -9.56 24.75 -16.88
CA ASN A 1000 -11.00 24.93 -16.67
C ASN A 1000 -11.65 23.55 -16.86
N ILE A 1001 -12.19 22.96 -15.83
CA ILE A 1001 -13.02 21.75 -15.91
C ILE A 1001 -14.41 22.13 -15.41
N GLU A 1002 -15.37 22.01 -16.30
CA GLU A 1002 -16.79 22.06 -15.99
C GLU A 1002 -17.16 21.01 -14.92
N SER A 1003 -17.99 21.45 -13.99
CA SER A 1003 -18.47 20.71 -12.84
C SER A 1003 -19.20 19.42 -13.22
N VAL A 1004 -18.79 18.30 -12.67
CA VAL A 1004 -19.64 17.13 -12.47
C VAL A 1004 -19.67 16.82 -10.98
N ASP A 1005 -20.83 17.06 -10.39
CA ASP A 1005 -21.17 16.70 -9.02
C ASP A 1005 -21.11 15.18 -8.82
N THR A 1006 -20.12 14.70 -8.10
CA THR A 1006 -20.25 13.45 -7.34
C THR A 1006 -19.33 13.51 -6.13
N ALA A 1007 -19.93 13.55 -4.96
CA ALA A 1007 -19.26 13.52 -3.68
C ALA A 1007 -18.51 12.20 -3.47
N ILE A 1008 -17.22 12.27 -3.23
CA ILE A 1008 -16.41 11.18 -2.73
C ILE A 1008 -16.59 11.18 -1.20
N GLU A 1009 -17.37 10.23 -0.68
CA GLU A 1009 -17.32 9.87 0.73
C GLU A 1009 -15.99 9.12 0.99
N ILE A 1010 -14.97 9.86 1.39
CA ILE A 1010 -13.80 9.28 2.03
C ILE A 1010 -14.28 8.76 3.38
N ASN A 1011 -14.06 7.49 3.64
CA ASN A 1011 -14.40 6.89 4.94
C ASN A 1011 -13.51 7.52 6.01
N LEU A 1012 -14.04 8.53 6.68
CA LEU A 1012 -13.36 9.33 7.70
C LEU A 1012 -13.05 8.57 9.00
N ASN A 1013 -13.47 7.31 9.11
CA ASN A 1013 -13.24 6.48 10.30
C ASN A 1013 -11.79 6.00 10.47
N ASP A 1014 -10.95 6.15 9.44
CA ASP A 1014 -9.51 5.82 9.52
C ASP A 1014 -8.65 7.01 9.97
N LEU A 1015 -9.26 8.17 10.22
CA LEU A 1015 -8.60 9.38 10.70
C LEU A 1015 -8.90 9.56 12.20
N GLN A 1016 -8.17 8.85 13.06
CA GLN A 1016 -8.32 9.02 14.51
C GLN A 1016 -7.75 10.35 14.99
N PRO A 1017 -8.46 11.07 15.86
CA PRO A 1017 -7.98 12.30 16.44
C PRO A 1017 -6.80 12.04 17.38
N ILE A 1018 -5.75 12.83 17.21
CA ILE A 1018 -4.62 12.88 18.14
C ILE A 1018 -5.03 13.90 19.21
N TYR A 1019 -5.27 13.46 20.40
CA TYR A 1019 -5.43 14.11 21.71
C TYR A 1019 -6.76 13.84 22.39
N GLU A 1020 -6.72 12.94 23.38
CA GLU A 1020 -7.32 13.12 24.69
C GLU A 1020 -6.17 13.00 25.71
N GLU A 1021 -5.96 14.09 26.49
CA GLU A 1021 -5.07 14.39 27.64
C GLU A 1021 -3.55 14.34 27.41
#